data_6ee88d93deb7e8dca80e064cb01722c5
#
_entry.id   6ee88d93deb7e8dca80e064cb01722c5
#
_cell.length_a   1.000
_cell.length_b   1.000
_cell.length_c   1.000
_cell.angle_alpha   90.00
_cell.angle_beta   90.00
_cell.angle_gamma   90.00
#
_symmetry.space_group_name_H-M   'P 1'
#
loop_
_entity.id
_entity.type
_entity.pdbx_description
1 polymer ?
#
loop_
_entity_poly.entity_id
_entity_poly.type
_entity_poly.pdbx_seq_one_letter_code
_entity_poly.pdbx_strand_id
1 'polypeptide(L)'
;MAVAKLHPSRTSTSSSSLSLTPVSRQNTMSSHDGAKSVRQSKRYSVTALYMSMSAKERDLEIEDDLARAQRTLRDLKTRISSQSKKNFVLEKDVRYLDSRIALLIQNRMALEEQQDVANHLDDATDLQEGFFPNDEKTQKYGNLLFLLQSEPRHIAHLCRLVTMAEIDSLLQTVMFTIYGNQYESREEHLLLTMFQSVLTYQFDNTPEYSSLLRANTPVSRMMTTYTRRGPGQSYLKAVLAGRINSLIELKDLDLEINPLKVYERMIAEVEEKGGTLPPHLPKGVTAEQAEENTIVQQTIAPRLEMLMEIANSFLTTIIEGLEETPYGIRWICKQIRSLSKRKYPDAQDHTICTLIGGFFFLRFINPAIVTPRSYMLIDATPAENPKRTLTYVAKMLQNLANKPSYAKEPYMAKLQPWIQQNKERMNEFLLDLCEVQDFYESLEMDNYVALSKKDLELSITLNEVYATHSLLEKHSAELVYIDLSNCPERRISDFEQGKDETSHLNMLLHELGQAPAQLPRKENRAINLPLYSRWETPLDDLTAALDITQEEVFFMEAKSTFVMIMRSLPSNTTVTRRPLRLDRVAEAAATTKNDSVMVRKGIRSMELLSQLQELGIVDKDDNFALLRDEVEQELVHLVSMKEKVIVETQKLEEVFRTIRDHNSWLIGQLETYKSYLHNVRSQSEGKTRKQQKQQILGPYKFTHQQLEKEGVISKSNVPENRRANIFFNFTSPMAGTFVISLHYKGRNRGLLELDLKLDDLLEMQKDNQEDLDLEYVQFDVSKVLLLLNKRFARKRGW
;
A
#
# COMPACT_ATOMS: atom_id res chain seq x y z
N MET A 1 -22.06 -8.63 -56.31
CA MET A 1 -20.95 -8.26 -57.22
C MET A 1 -19.79 -7.78 -56.40
N ALA A 2 -18.68 -8.50 -56.53
CA ALA A 2 -17.28 -8.17 -56.25
C ALA A 2 -16.89 -7.58 -54.91
N VAL A 3 -16.40 -8.46 -54.07
CA VAL A 3 -15.53 -8.24 -52.90
C VAL A 3 -14.08 -8.05 -53.38
N ALA A 4 -13.46 -6.93 -53.09
CA ALA A 4 -12.03 -6.73 -53.26
C ALA A 4 -11.31 -6.98 -51.94
N LYS A 5 -10.54 -8.06 -51.88
CA LYS A 5 -9.54 -8.34 -50.81
C LYS A 5 -8.30 -7.48 -51.07
N LEU A 6 -7.92 -6.69 -50.08
CA LEU A 6 -6.59 -6.05 -50.01
C LEU A 6 -5.76 -6.75 -48.93
N HIS A 7 -4.73 -7.45 -49.36
CA HIS A 7 -3.64 -7.94 -48.54
C HIS A 7 -2.65 -6.80 -48.27
N PRO A 8 -2.12 -6.62 -47.06
CA PRO A 8 -0.92 -5.82 -46.85
C PRO A 8 0.33 -6.70 -47.03
N SER A 9 1.24 -6.20 -47.83
CA SER A 9 2.56 -6.73 -48.11
C SER A 9 3.43 -6.81 -46.85
N ARG A 10 4.04 -7.96 -46.63
CA ARG A 10 5.12 -8.20 -45.71
C ARG A 10 6.41 -7.49 -46.20
N THR A 11 6.90 -6.54 -45.47
CA THR A 11 8.31 -6.16 -45.52
C THR A 11 9.07 -6.93 -44.44
N SER A 12 9.93 -7.84 -44.87
CA SER A 12 10.85 -8.60 -44.03
C SER A 12 12.01 -7.71 -43.61
N THR A 13 12.07 -7.38 -42.33
CA THR A 13 13.32 -6.96 -41.70
C THR A 13 13.86 -8.14 -40.91
N SER A 14 15.00 -8.64 -41.34
CA SER A 14 15.78 -9.69 -40.72
C SER A 14 16.36 -9.18 -39.41
N SER A 15 15.79 -9.59 -38.28
CA SER A 15 16.43 -9.53 -36.98
C SER A 15 17.16 -10.85 -36.73
N SER A 16 18.48 -10.79 -36.71
CA SER A 16 19.34 -11.90 -36.31
C SER A 16 19.12 -12.20 -34.83
N SER A 17 18.37 -13.24 -34.54
CA SER A 17 18.25 -13.82 -33.22
C SER A 17 19.50 -14.63 -32.90
N LEU A 18 20.33 -14.12 -31.99
CA LEU A 18 21.35 -14.90 -31.30
C LEU A 18 20.63 -15.85 -30.31
N SER A 19 20.47 -17.09 -30.71
CA SER A 19 20.05 -18.20 -29.86
C SER A 19 21.17 -18.52 -28.88
N LEU A 20 20.99 -18.17 -27.61
CA LEU A 20 21.77 -18.72 -26.50
C LEU A 20 21.18 -20.09 -26.15
N THR A 21 21.87 -21.18 -26.58
CA THR A 21 21.62 -22.53 -26.11
C THR A 21 21.98 -22.63 -24.62
N PRO A 22 21.18 -23.26 -23.76
CA PRO A 22 21.56 -23.52 -22.39
C PRO A 22 22.63 -24.65 -22.35
N VAL A 23 23.85 -24.32 -21.98
CA VAL A 23 24.86 -25.29 -21.65
C VAL A 23 24.54 -25.88 -20.29
N SER A 24 24.09 -27.13 -20.27
CA SER A 24 23.99 -27.92 -19.05
C SER A 24 25.40 -28.14 -18.46
N ARG A 25 25.73 -27.36 -17.42
CA ARG A 25 26.90 -27.66 -16.60
C ARG A 25 26.52 -28.68 -15.53
N GLN A 26 27.00 -29.87 -15.66
CA GLN A 26 27.16 -30.82 -14.57
C GLN A 26 28.13 -30.22 -13.55
N ASN A 27 27.62 -29.82 -12.40
CA ASN A 27 28.42 -29.32 -11.28
C ASN A 27 29.09 -30.49 -10.57
N THR A 28 30.37 -30.72 -10.87
CA THR A 28 31.29 -31.27 -9.89
C THR A 28 31.86 -30.11 -9.08
N MET A 29 31.29 -29.84 -7.93
CA MET A 29 31.81 -28.82 -7.00
C MET A 29 33.18 -29.21 -6.49
N SER A 30 34.22 -28.54 -6.97
CA SER A 30 35.51 -28.53 -6.30
C SER A 30 35.44 -27.42 -5.20
N SER A 31 35.92 -27.74 -4.01
CA SER A 31 35.93 -26.88 -2.81
C SER A 31 36.68 -25.54 -2.96
N HIS A 32 37.28 -25.28 -4.12
CA HIS A 32 37.98 -24.05 -4.42
C HIS A 32 37.10 -22.91 -5.00
N ASP A 33 35.95 -23.23 -5.65
CA ASP A 33 35.11 -22.21 -6.27
C ASP A 33 34.20 -21.52 -5.23
N GLY A 34 33.82 -22.23 -4.18
CA GLY A 34 33.06 -21.65 -3.06
C GLY A 34 33.83 -20.57 -2.28
N ALA A 35 35.14 -20.79 -2.09
CA ALA A 35 36.01 -19.82 -1.43
C ALA A 35 36.23 -18.54 -2.27
N LYS A 36 36.27 -18.63 -3.59
CA LYS A 36 36.39 -17.49 -4.51
C LYS A 36 35.11 -16.65 -4.57
N SER A 37 33.96 -17.29 -4.60
CA SER A 37 32.65 -16.61 -4.60
C SER A 37 32.42 -15.87 -3.29
N VAL A 38 32.73 -16.46 -2.14
CA VAL A 38 32.62 -15.81 -0.81
C VAL A 38 33.62 -14.66 -0.68
N ARG A 39 34.85 -14.79 -1.21
CA ARG A 39 35.84 -13.71 -1.22
C ARG A 39 35.42 -12.55 -2.14
N GLN A 40 34.85 -12.82 -3.31
CA GLN A 40 34.31 -11.79 -4.19
C GLN A 40 33.13 -11.03 -3.53
N SER A 41 32.18 -11.73 -2.90
CA SER A 41 31.06 -11.08 -2.17
C SER A 41 31.57 -10.19 -1.04
N LYS A 42 32.53 -10.67 -0.23
CA LYS A 42 33.15 -9.83 0.83
C LYS A 42 33.84 -8.58 0.26
N ARG A 43 34.54 -8.68 -0.87
CA ARG A 43 35.21 -7.53 -1.51
C ARG A 43 34.24 -6.45 -1.99
N TYR A 44 33.07 -6.82 -2.52
CA TYR A 44 32.04 -5.85 -2.93
C TYR A 44 31.45 -5.10 -1.74
N SER A 45 31.14 -5.79 -0.64
CA SER A 45 30.61 -5.20 0.59
C SER A 45 31.54 -4.15 1.17
N VAL A 46 32.87 -4.42 1.17
CA VAL A 46 33.85 -3.51 1.74
C VAL A 46 34.20 -2.35 0.80
N THR A 47 34.07 -2.51 -0.52
CA THR A 47 34.20 -1.38 -1.45
C THR A 47 33.12 -0.33 -1.20
N ALA A 48 31.88 -0.75 -1.00
CA ALA A 48 30.77 0.13 -0.66
C ALA A 48 30.96 0.81 0.70
N LEU A 49 31.48 0.08 1.69
CA LEU A 49 31.86 0.60 2.99
C LEU A 49 32.96 1.68 2.87
N TYR A 50 34.01 1.39 2.11
CA TYR A 50 35.13 2.28 1.90
C TYR A 50 34.71 3.54 1.12
N MET A 51 33.87 3.39 0.10
CA MET A 51 33.27 4.49 -0.63
C MET A 51 32.43 5.41 0.29
N SER A 52 31.74 4.84 1.28
CA SER A 52 31.00 5.57 2.28
C SER A 52 31.92 6.34 3.26
N MET A 53 33.05 5.74 3.65
CA MET A 53 34.02 6.37 4.57
C MET A 53 34.74 7.54 3.95
N SER A 54 35.21 7.42 2.71
CA SER A 54 35.86 8.51 1.99
C SER A 54 34.88 9.68 1.70
N ALA A 55 33.57 9.49 1.92
CA ALA A 55 32.58 10.56 1.81
C ALA A 55 32.66 11.61 2.93
N LYS A 56 33.20 11.28 4.11
CA LYS A 56 33.42 12.24 5.21
C LYS A 56 34.52 13.28 4.92
N GLU A 57 35.44 12.99 3.99
CA GLU A 57 36.51 13.92 3.57
C GLU A 57 36.11 14.79 2.36
N ARG A 58 34.88 14.71 1.91
CA ARG A 58 34.38 15.35 0.68
C ARG A 58 33.66 16.67 0.94
N ASP A 59 34.37 17.75 0.97
CA ASP A 59 33.79 19.08 0.74
C ASP A 59 33.51 19.36 -0.77
N LEU A 60 33.82 18.41 -1.66
CA LEU A 60 33.57 18.52 -3.09
C LEU A 60 33.11 17.15 -3.63
N GLU A 61 31.82 16.89 -3.52
CA GLU A 61 31.19 15.79 -4.30
C GLU A 61 31.44 16.02 -5.79
N ILE A 62 32.08 15.06 -6.43
CA ILE A 62 32.12 15.00 -7.89
C ILE A 62 30.67 14.81 -8.35
N GLU A 63 30.05 15.87 -8.80
CA GLU A 63 28.71 15.90 -9.31
C GLU A 63 28.68 15.29 -10.73
N ASP A 64 28.84 13.97 -10.80
CA ASP A 64 28.71 13.26 -12.05
C ASP A 64 27.23 13.02 -12.41
N ASP A 65 27.00 12.60 -13.65
CA ASP A 65 25.65 12.34 -14.16
C ASP A 65 24.88 11.27 -13.39
N LEU A 66 25.58 10.26 -12.83
CA LEU A 66 24.93 9.22 -12.03
C LEU A 66 24.46 9.78 -10.69
N ALA A 67 25.32 10.53 -9.98
CA ALA A 67 24.95 11.16 -8.71
C ALA A 67 23.78 12.14 -8.90
N ARG A 68 23.77 12.89 -10.01
CA ARG A 68 22.66 13.80 -10.37
C ARG A 68 21.37 13.02 -10.65
N ALA A 69 21.43 11.94 -11.43
CA ALA A 69 20.28 11.09 -11.71
C ALA A 69 19.71 10.45 -10.43
N GLN A 70 20.57 9.95 -9.54
CA GLN A 70 20.18 9.39 -8.25
C GLN A 70 19.54 10.43 -7.31
N ARG A 71 20.03 11.68 -7.30
CA ARG A 71 19.38 12.76 -6.56
C ARG A 71 17.99 13.05 -7.12
N THR A 72 17.86 13.16 -8.44
CA THR A 72 16.56 13.40 -9.09
C THR A 72 15.58 12.30 -8.77
N LEU A 73 16.00 11.05 -8.83
CA LEU A 73 15.18 9.89 -8.48
C LEU A 73 14.73 9.95 -7.01
N ARG A 74 15.65 10.26 -6.10
CA ARG A 74 15.37 10.38 -4.66
C ARG A 74 14.38 11.50 -4.35
N ASP A 75 14.59 12.69 -4.94
CA ASP A 75 13.65 13.82 -4.83
C ASP A 75 12.26 13.44 -5.34
N LEU A 76 12.20 12.79 -6.50
CA LEU A 76 10.92 12.34 -7.07
C LEU A 76 10.22 11.33 -6.17
N LYS A 77 10.93 10.36 -5.58
CA LYS A 77 10.37 9.38 -4.63
C LYS A 77 9.86 10.03 -3.36
N THR A 78 10.59 10.99 -2.81
CA THR A 78 10.14 11.78 -1.65
C THR A 78 8.85 12.54 -1.98
N ARG A 79 8.80 13.17 -3.16
CA ARG A 79 7.59 13.89 -3.62
C ARG A 79 6.41 12.93 -3.84
N ILE A 80 6.62 11.76 -4.42
CA ILE A 80 5.60 10.71 -4.59
C ILE A 80 5.07 10.28 -3.22
N SER A 81 5.94 9.98 -2.27
CA SER A 81 5.54 9.55 -0.92
C SER A 81 4.72 10.63 -0.21
N SER A 82 5.16 11.89 -0.26
CA SER A 82 4.45 13.04 0.29
C SER A 82 3.07 13.22 -0.36
N GLN A 83 2.97 13.15 -1.68
CA GLN A 83 1.70 13.29 -2.40
C GLN A 83 0.76 12.10 -2.17
N SER A 84 1.28 10.89 -2.09
CA SER A 84 0.48 9.69 -1.77
C SER A 84 -0.11 9.77 -0.36
N LYS A 85 0.66 10.24 0.61
CA LYS A 85 0.20 10.54 1.96
C LYS A 85 -0.92 11.59 1.96
N LYS A 86 -0.71 12.68 1.21
CA LYS A 86 -1.72 13.76 1.05
C LYS A 86 -3.01 13.21 0.43
N ASN A 87 -2.93 12.41 -0.63
CA ASN A 87 -4.09 11.76 -1.24
C ASN A 87 -4.86 10.91 -0.24
N PHE A 88 -4.16 10.13 0.57
CA PHE A 88 -4.80 9.26 1.54
C PHE A 88 -5.61 10.06 2.58
N VAL A 89 -5.05 11.16 3.08
CA VAL A 89 -5.76 12.07 4.00
C VAL A 89 -6.97 12.70 3.33
N LEU A 90 -6.78 13.25 2.12
CA LEU A 90 -7.87 13.88 1.34
C LEU A 90 -8.98 12.88 0.99
N GLU A 91 -8.66 11.64 0.63
CA GLU A 91 -9.67 10.61 0.40
C GLU A 91 -10.51 10.31 1.64
N LYS A 92 -9.87 10.27 2.81
CA LYS A 92 -10.56 10.09 4.09
C LYS A 92 -11.50 11.26 4.35
N ASP A 93 -11.02 12.49 4.16
CA ASP A 93 -11.81 13.71 4.35
C ASP A 93 -12.98 13.78 3.34
N VAL A 94 -12.75 13.49 2.06
CA VAL A 94 -13.79 13.44 1.03
C VAL A 94 -14.87 12.41 1.38
N ARG A 95 -14.51 11.19 1.77
CA ARG A 95 -15.48 10.16 2.15
C ARG A 95 -16.29 10.55 3.39
N TYR A 96 -15.64 11.12 4.40
CA TYR A 96 -16.31 11.62 5.60
C TYR A 96 -17.32 12.70 5.25
N LEU A 97 -16.90 13.70 4.47
CA LEU A 97 -17.76 14.81 4.06
C LEU A 97 -18.87 14.41 3.10
N ASP A 98 -18.58 13.48 2.18
CA ASP A 98 -19.59 12.94 1.25
C ASP A 98 -20.74 12.28 2.02
N SER A 99 -20.44 11.43 2.97
CA SER A 99 -21.45 10.82 3.84
C SER A 99 -22.20 11.85 4.66
N ARG A 100 -21.49 12.82 5.25
CA ARG A 100 -22.09 13.82 6.14
C ARG A 100 -22.91 14.87 5.35
N ILE A 101 -22.44 15.30 4.19
CA ILE A 101 -23.19 16.22 3.31
C ILE A 101 -24.42 15.54 2.72
N ALA A 102 -24.33 14.26 2.34
CA ALA A 102 -25.48 13.49 1.90
C ALA A 102 -26.59 13.46 2.97
N LEU A 103 -26.21 13.28 4.24
CA LEU A 103 -27.13 13.31 5.37
C LEU A 103 -27.67 14.71 5.67
N LEU A 104 -26.83 15.75 5.58
CA LEU A 104 -27.25 17.16 5.69
C LEU A 104 -28.29 17.55 4.63
N ILE A 105 -28.05 17.14 3.38
CA ILE A 105 -28.98 17.37 2.27
C ILE A 105 -30.33 16.70 2.53
N GLN A 106 -30.28 15.45 3.03
CA GLN A 106 -31.46 14.62 3.23
C GLN A 106 -32.30 15.06 4.45
N ASN A 107 -31.66 15.46 5.55
CA ASN A 107 -32.29 15.69 6.85
C ASN A 107 -32.48 17.17 7.24
N ARG A 108 -32.04 18.12 6.44
CA ARG A 108 -32.12 19.57 6.77
C ARG A 108 -31.52 19.91 8.12
N MET A 109 -30.33 19.42 8.42
CA MET A 109 -29.69 19.56 9.72
C MET A 109 -29.43 20.98 10.18
N ALA A 110 -29.21 21.16 11.49
CA ALA A 110 -29.08 22.42 12.17
C ALA A 110 -27.89 23.28 11.67
N LEU A 111 -27.96 24.58 11.87
CA LEU A 111 -26.97 25.56 11.39
C LEU A 111 -25.59 25.30 12.02
N GLU A 112 -25.54 24.78 13.25
CA GLU A 112 -24.32 24.46 13.99
C GLU A 112 -23.52 23.31 13.35
N GLU A 113 -24.17 22.23 12.91
CA GLU A 113 -23.52 21.11 12.23
C GLU A 113 -23.00 21.49 10.83
N GLN A 114 -23.73 22.41 10.14
CA GLN A 114 -23.20 22.96 8.88
C GLN A 114 -21.91 23.77 9.13
N GLN A 115 -21.80 24.39 10.29
CA GLN A 115 -20.64 25.17 10.71
C GLN A 115 -19.45 24.26 11.04
N ASP A 116 -19.68 23.13 11.71
CA ASP A 116 -18.64 22.14 12.02
C ASP A 116 -18.08 21.48 10.76
N VAL A 117 -18.94 21.13 9.80
CA VAL A 117 -18.50 20.61 8.49
C VAL A 117 -17.71 21.68 7.71
N ALA A 118 -18.15 22.93 7.75
CA ALA A 118 -17.42 24.04 7.12
C ALA A 118 -16.05 24.28 7.77
N ASN A 119 -15.97 24.24 9.10
CA ASN A 119 -14.70 24.34 9.84
C ASN A 119 -13.75 23.19 9.48
N HIS A 120 -14.26 21.96 9.39
CA HIS A 120 -13.46 20.82 8.96
C HIS A 120 -12.89 20.99 7.55
N LEU A 121 -13.67 21.59 6.63
CA LEU A 121 -13.22 21.90 5.28
C LEU A 121 -12.16 23.02 5.24
N ASP A 122 -12.31 24.04 6.10
CA ASP A 122 -11.35 25.15 6.16
C ASP A 122 -10.00 24.72 6.76
N ASP A 123 -10.01 23.67 7.60
CA ASP A 123 -8.79 23.09 8.15
C ASP A 123 -8.03 22.18 7.15
N ALA A 124 -8.60 21.86 5.97
CA ALA A 124 -7.97 21.04 4.93
C ALA A 124 -6.96 21.81 4.05
N THR A 125 -6.39 22.91 4.55
CA THR A 125 -5.37 23.71 3.86
C THR A 125 -4.00 23.05 3.89
N ASP A 126 -3.12 23.42 2.95
CA ASP A 126 -1.76 22.88 2.86
C ASP A 126 -0.96 23.15 4.14
N LEU A 127 -0.24 22.11 4.60
CA LEU A 127 0.67 22.23 5.72
C LEU A 127 1.83 23.18 5.34
N GLN A 128 2.05 24.20 6.14
CA GLN A 128 3.18 25.11 5.97
C GLN A 128 4.46 24.43 6.47
N GLU A 129 5.57 24.67 5.79
CA GLU A 129 6.89 24.27 6.26
C GLU A 129 7.27 25.06 7.52
N GLY A 130 7.88 24.40 8.48
CA GLY A 130 8.29 24.99 9.75
C GLY A 130 9.53 24.37 10.33
N PHE A 131 10.09 25.02 11.35
CA PHE A 131 11.20 24.48 12.14
C PHE A 131 10.68 24.02 13.50
N PHE A 132 11.37 23.04 14.10
CA PHE A 132 11.06 22.62 15.45
C PHE A 132 11.37 23.79 16.42
N PRO A 133 10.51 24.03 17.42
CA PRO A 133 10.67 25.21 18.30
C PRO A 133 11.90 25.19 19.19
N ASN A 134 12.60 24.05 19.32
CA ASN A 134 13.73 23.87 20.22
C ASN A 134 14.75 22.87 19.66
N ASP A 135 16.00 23.29 19.49
CA ASP A 135 17.08 22.49 18.92
C ASP A 135 17.39 21.22 19.76
N GLU A 136 17.31 21.30 21.08
CA GLU A 136 17.53 20.14 21.97
C GLU A 136 16.45 19.06 21.76
N LYS A 137 15.18 19.45 21.60
CA LYS A 137 14.09 18.52 21.29
C LYS A 137 14.23 17.95 19.88
N THR A 138 14.72 18.73 18.93
CA THR A 138 15.01 18.28 17.57
C THR A 138 15.98 17.11 17.60
N GLN A 139 17.08 17.24 18.36
CA GLN A 139 18.08 16.18 18.48
C GLN A 139 17.51 14.93 19.17
N LYS A 140 16.78 15.09 20.28
CA LYS A 140 16.16 13.95 20.99
C LYS A 140 15.16 13.18 20.13
N TYR A 141 14.29 13.88 19.38
CA TYR A 141 13.38 13.23 18.46
C TYR A 141 14.09 12.64 17.25
N GLY A 142 15.17 13.27 16.76
CA GLY A 142 16.05 12.72 15.76
C GLY A 142 16.62 11.36 16.17
N ASN A 143 17.13 11.26 17.39
CA ASN A 143 17.62 10.00 17.98
C ASN A 143 16.51 8.95 18.13
N LEU A 144 15.32 9.35 18.60
CA LEU A 144 14.18 8.43 18.73
C LEU A 144 13.75 7.86 17.39
N LEU A 145 13.55 8.72 16.38
CA LEU A 145 13.12 8.28 15.06
C LEU A 145 14.20 7.51 14.31
N PHE A 146 15.48 7.82 14.54
CA PHE A 146 16.57 7.01 14.04
C PHE A 146 16.52 5.58 14.61
N LEU A 147 16.35 5.44 15.93
CA LEU A 147 16.23 4.14 16.58
C LEU A 147 15.03 3.35 16.03
N LEU A 148 13.85 3.99 15.92
CA LEU A 148 12.66 3.36 15.39
C LEU A 148 12.83 2.92 13.94
N GLN A 149 13.50 3.73 13.13
CA GLN A 149 13.75 3.41 11.72
C GLN A 149 14.77 2.28 11.57
N SER A 150 15.86 2.32 12.35
CA SER A 150 16.96 1.36 12.27
C SER A 150 16.59 0.00 12.89
N GLU A 151 15.72 0.01 13.92
CA GLU A 151 15.28 -1.17 14.64
C GLU A 151 13.77 -1.41 14.43
N PRO A 152 13.39 -2.07 13.29
CA PRO A 152 12.00 -2.29 12.90
C PRO A 152 11.18 -3.04 13.95
N ARG A 153 11.84 -3.75 14.88
CA ARG A 153 11.19 -4.52 15.94
C ARG A 153 10.30 -3.65 16.83
N HIS A 154 10.73 -2.46 17.18
CA HIS A 154 9.95 -1.56 18.05
C HIS A 154 8.62 -1.19 17.38
N ILE A 155 8.66 -0.86 16.09
CA ILE A 155 7.42 -0.59 15.31
C ILE A 155 6.57 -1.85 15.17
N ALA A 156 7.18 -3.01 14.93
CA ALA A 156 6.46 -4.28 14.82
C ALA A 156 5.73 -4.64 16.12
N HIS A 157 6.37 -4.43 17.28
CA HIS A 157 5.74 -4.62 18.59
C HIS A 157 4.62 -3.61 18.81
N LEU A 158 4.84 -2.34 18.51
CA LEU A 158 3.83 -1.30 18.65
C LEU A 158 2.59 -1.61 17.79
N CYS A 159 2.76 -2.09 16.55
CA CYS A 159 1.64 -2.52 15.68
C CYS A 159 0.77 -3.64 16.29
N ARG A 160 1.29 -4.42 17.24
CA ARG A 160 0.54 -5.47 17.93
C ARG A 160 -0.25 -4.95 19.14
N LEU A 161 0.22 -3.87 19.76
CA LEU A 161 -0.32 -3.31 20.99
C LEU A 161 -1.39 -2.24 20.75
N VAL A 162 -1.27 -1.48 19.67
CA VAL A 162 -2.21 -0.40 19.33
C VAL A 162 -3.60 -0.92 18.95
N THR A 163 -4.62 -0.14 19.25
CA THR A 163 -6.01 -0.45 18.90
C THR A 163 -6.26 -0.33 17.38
N MET A 164 -7.34 -0.92 16.88
CA MET A 164 -7.71 -0.82 15.47
C MET A 164 -8.05 0.61 15.02
N ALA A 165 -8.40 1.49 15.93
CA ALA A 165 -8.62 2.90 15.65
C ALA A 165 -7.30 3.67 15.45
N GLU A 166 -6.28 3.30 16.21
CA GLU A 166 -4.94 3.94 16.19
C GLU A 166 -4.06 3.38 15.05
N ILE A 167 -4.26 2.12 14.63
CA ILE A 167 -3.38 1.41 13.70
C ILE A 167 -3.26 2.13 12.34
N ASP A 168 -4.36 2.66 11.81
CA ASP A 168 -4.34 3.31 10.49
C ASP A 168 -3.47 4.57 10.49
N SER A 169 -3.49 5.36 11.56
CA SER A 169 -2.64 6.54 11.72
C SER A 169 -1.16 6.15 11.88
N LEU A 170 -0.88 5.14 12.70
CA LEU A 170 0.47 4.61 12.87
C LEU A 170 1.05 4.10 11.54
N LEU A 171 0.26 3.29 10.80
CA LEU A 171 0.70 2.74 9.52
C LEU A 171 0.93 3.82 8.45
N GLN A 172 0.16 4.90 8.46
CA GLN A 172 0.43 6.04 7.59
C GLN A 172 1.81 6.65 7.87
N THR A 173 2.09 6.95 9.15
CA THR A 173 3.39 7.49 9.56
C THR A 173 4.52 6.52 9.22
N VAL A 174 4.34 5.22 9.50
CA VAL A 174 5.35 4.19 9.20
C VAL A 174 5.61 4.06 7.70
N MET A 175 4.57 3.86 6.88
CA MET A 175 4.70 3.50 5.47
C MET A 175 5.05 4.67 4.55
N PHE A 176 4.57 5.88 4.86
CA PHE A 176 4.74 7.05 4.00
C PHE A 176 5.69 8.11 4.57
N THR A 177 6.09 7.97 5.84
CA THR A 177 7.04 8.90 6.45
C THR A 177 8.31 8.16 6.88
N ILE A 178 8.27 7.28 7.88
CA ILE A 178 9.47 6.62 8.43
C ILE A 178 10.17 5.77 7.36
N TYR A 179 9.40 5.02 6.55
CA TYR A 179 9.89 4.20 5.44
C TYR A 179 9.33 4.71 4.11
N GLY A 180 9.46 6.02 3.87
CA GLY A 180 8.84 6.73 2.75
C GLY A 180 9.52 6.57 1.40
N ASN A 181 10.42 5.61 1.19
CA ASN A 181 11.22 5.36 -0.02
C ASN A 181 12.27 6.43 -0.35
N GLN A 182 12.64 7.26 0.58
CA GLN A 182 13.65 8.30 0.37
C GLN A 182 15.04 7.69 0.10
N TYR A 183 15.37 6.59 0.80
CA TYR A 183 16.63 5.84 0.71
C TYR A 183 16.43 4.40 0.24
N GLU A 184 15.41 4.15 -0.51
CA GLU A 184 15.04 2.93 -1.25
C GLU A 184 15.31 1.58 -0.57
N SER A 185 16.47 0.98 -0.94
CA SER A 185 16.83 -0.38 -0.53
C SER A 185 16.89 -0.52 0.98
N ARG A 186 17.42 0.49 1.68
CA ARG A 186 17.48 0.50 3.13
C ARG A 186 16.10 0.49 3.76
N GLU A 187 15.24 1.41 3.35
CA GLU A 187 13.89 1.53 3.91
C GLU A 187 13.02 0.34 3.55
N GLU A 188 13.12 -0.15 2.32
CA GLU A 188 12.38 -1.33 1.89
C GLU A 188 12.79 -2.58 2.67
N HIS A 189 14.09 -2.79 2.88
CA HIS A 189 14.59 -3.89 3.71
C HIS A 189 14.05 -3.82 5.14
N LEU A 190 14.17 -2.66 5.79
CA LEU A 190 13.72 -2.47 7.18
C LEU A 190 12.20 -2.62 7.30
N LEU A 191 11.45 -2.08 6.35
CA LEU A 191 10.00 -2.23 6.30
C LEU A 191 9.58 -3.70 6.11
N LEU A 192 10.21 -4.43 5.21
CA LEU A 192 9.90 -5.85 5.00
C LEU A 192 10.32 -6.70 6.21
N THR A 193 11.39 -6.34 6.90
CA THR A 193 11.79 -6.97 8.18
C THR A 193 10.73 -6.75 9.25
N MET A 194 10.17 -5.54 9.36
CA MET A 194 9.03 -5.25 10.22
C MET A 194 7.82 -6.11 9.84
N PHE A 195 7.51 -6.21 8.55
CA PHE A 195 6.44 -7.06 8.03
C PHE A 195 6.59 -8.51 8.44
N GLN A 196 7.80 -9.07 8.29
CA GLN A 196 8.11 -10.45 8.68
C GLN A 196 7.83 -10.67 10.16
N SER A 197 8.24 -9.75 11.02
CA SER A 197 8.01 -9.84 12.47
C SER A 197 6.52 -9.85 12.81
N VAL A 198 5.72 -8.95 12.23
CA VAL A 198 4.27 -8.87 12.50
C VAL A 198 3.53 -10.06 11.91
N LEU A 199 3.90 -10.51 10.69
CA LEU A 199 3.33 -11.71 10.06
C LEU A 199 3.61 -12.97 10.89
N THR A 200 4.86 -13.17 11.31
CA THR A 200 5.25 -14.32 12.12
C THR A 200 4.39 -14.39 13.39
N TYR A 201 4.27 -13.28 14.11
CA TYR A 201 3.41 -13.21 15.29
C TYR A 201 1.94 -13.54 14.99
N GLN A 202 1.39 -13.00 13.89
CA GLN A 202 0.01 -13.29 13.48
C GLN A 202 -0.17 -14.78 13.18
N PHE A 203 0.77 -15.39 12.47
CA PHE A 203 0.74 -16.83 12.18
C PHE A 203 0.80 -17.65 13.46
N ASP A 204 1.72 -17.35 14.36
CA ASP A 204 1.92 -18.13 15.59
C ASP A 204 0.69 -18.06 16.52
N ASN A 205 -0.01 -16.93 16.58
CA ASN A 205 -1.12 -16.67 17.49
C ASN A 205 -2.53 -16.93 16.90
N THR A 206 -2.67 -17.20 15.61
CA THR A 206 -3.98 -17.47 14.99
C THR A 206 -4.20 -18.99 14.92
N PRO A 207 -5.18 -19.56 15.64
CA PRO A 207 -5.38 -21.02 15.65
C PRO A 207 -5.98 -21.55 14.35
N GLU A 208 -6.84 -20.75 13.68
CA GLU A 208 -7.58 -21.19 12.51
C GLU A 208 -6.93 -20.73 11.19
N TYR A 209 -6.63 -21.69 10.32
CA TYR A 209 -6.12 -21.43 8.98
C TYR A 209 -7.02 -20.52 8.15
N SER A 210 -8.34 -20.71 8.24
CA SER A 210 -9.32 -20.00 7.42
C SER A 210 -9.45 -18.50 7.76
N SER A 211 -9.10 -18.09 8.97
CA SER A 211 -9.18 -16.71 9.47
C SER A 211 -7.88 -15.92 9.21
N LEU A 212 -6.74 -16.64 8.98
CA LEU A 212 -5.47 -16.02 8.65
C LEU A 212 -5.62 -15.09 7.44
N LEU A 213 -5.16 -13.85 7.55
CA LEU A 213 -5.15 -12.81 6.52
C LEU A 213 -6.53 -12.35 5.99
N ARG A 214 -7.64 -12.99 6.40
CA ARG A 214 -9.01 -12.57 6.03
C ARG A 214 -9.62 -11.62 7.05
N ALA A 215 -9.38 -11.85 8.33
CA ALA A 215 -9.88 -11.00 9.40
C ALA A 215 -9.34 -9.56 9.30
N ASN A 216 -10.06 -8.61 9.90
CA ASN A 216 -9.59 -7.24 10.03
C ASN A 216 -8.58 -7.17 11.18
N THR A 217 -7.31 -7.31 10.88
CA THR A 217 -6.18 -7.37 11.81
C THR A 217 -5.16 -6.30 11.47
N PRO A 218 -4.23 -5.95 12.37
CA PRO A 218 -3.11 -5.07 12.04
C PRO A 218 -2.36 -5.49 10.79
N VAL A 219 -2.10 -6.80 10.61
CA VAL A 219 -1.45 -7.34 9.41
C VAL A 219 -2.25 -7.04 8.14
N SER A 220 -3.57 -7.26 8.15
CA SER A 220 -4.40 -7.00 6.98
C SER A 220 -4.46 -5.51 6.61
N ARG A 221 -4.45 -4.62 7.60
CA ARG A 221 -4.33 -3.17 7.38
C ARG A 221 -2.97 -2.79 6.84
N MET A 222 -1.92 -3.36 7.42
CA MET A 222 -0.55 -3.17 6.98
C MET A 222 -0.36 -3.59 5.52
N MET A 223 -0.86 -4.76 5.11
CA MET A 223 -0.86 -5.24 3.73
C MET A 223 -1.55 -4.26 2.78
N THR A 224 -2.75 -3.80 3.14
CA THR A 224 -3.51 -2.86 2.31
C THR A 224 -2.81 -1.51 2.18
N THR A 225 -2.21 -0.99 3.26
CA THR A 225 -1.47 0.28 3.22
C THR A 225 -0.19 0.17 2.40
N TYR A 226 0.52 -0.95 2.54
CA TYR A 226 1.74 -1.23 1.78
C TYR A 226 1.51 -1.26 0.27
N THR A 227 0.46 -1.95 -0.18
CA THR A 227 0.16 -2.08 -1.61
C THR A 227 -0.27 -0.75 -2.27
N ARG A 228 -0.61 0.27 -1.48
CA ARG A 228 -0.93 1.63 -1.96
C ARG A 228 0.29 2.52 -2.16
N ARG A 229 1.50 2.05 -1.85
CA ARG A 229 2.75 2.77 -2.13
C ARG A 229 3.00 2.85 -3.64
N GLY A 230 3.87 3.77 -4.06
CA GLY A 230 4.16 4.04 -5.48
C GLY A 230 4.40 2.81 -6.36
N PRO A 231 5.25 1.84 -5.96
CA PRO A 231 5.49 0.64 -6.75
C PRO A 231 4.23 -0.21 -6.99
N GLY A 232 3.39 -0.38 -5.95
CA GLY A 232 2.12 -1.12 -6.08
C GLY A 232 1.14 -0.42 -7.03
N GLN A 233 1.05 0.91 -6.96
CA GLN A 233 0.20 1.69 -7.87
C GLN A 233 0.69 1.65 -9.31
N SER A 234 2.00 1.73 -9.52
CA SER A 234 2.61 1.61 -10.86
C SER A 234 2.26 0.27 -11.51
N TYR A 235 2.39 -0.82 -10.77
CA TYR A 235 2.01 -2.16 -11.23
C TYR A 235 0.51 -2.26 -11.59
N LEU A 236 -0.38 -1.79 -10.69
CA LEU A 236 -1.82 -1.82 -10.95
C LEU A 236 -2.18 -1.03 -12.20
N LYS A 237 -1.53 0.11 -12.44
CA LYS A 237 -1.73 0.92 -13.64
C LYS A 237 -1.28 0.18 -14.88
N ALA A 238 -0.10 -0.42 -14.88
CA ALA A 238 0.44 -1.17 -16.01
C ALA A 238 -0.44 -2.38 -16.38
N VAL A 239 -0.90 -3.14 -15.38
CA VAL A 239 -1.60 -4.41 -15.60
C VAL A 239 -3.11 -4.23 -15.80
N LEU A 240 -3.77 -3.33 -15.07
CA LEU A 240 -5.23 -3.25 -15.03
C LEU A 240 -5.83 -2.10 -15.83
N ALA A 241 -5.14 -0.94 -15.94
CA ALA A 241 -5.76 0.27 -16.49
C ALA A 241 -6.27 0.08 -17.91
N GLY A 242 -5.52 -0.57 -18.79
CA GLY A 242 -5.92 -0.84 -20.17
C GLY A 242 -7.21 -1.65 -20.27
N ARG A 243 -7.30 -2.73 -19.47
CA ARG A 243 -8.49 -3.62 -19.46
C ARG A 243 -9.72 -2.93 -18.86
N ILE A 244 -9.52 -2.18 -17.79
CA ILE A 244 -10.59 -1.42 -17.14
C ILE A 244 -11.12 -0.33 -18.07
N ASN A 245 -10.26 0.44 -18.74
CA ASN A 245 -10.68 1.48 -19.68
C ASN A 245 -11.46 0.89 -20.86
N SER A 246 -10.98 -0.21 -21.48
CA SER A 246 -11.71 -0.88 -22.55
C SER A 246 -13.10 -1.35 -22.11
N LEU A 247 -13.26 -1.81 -20.86
CA LEU A 247 -14.57 -2.23 -20.35
C LEU A 247 -15.50 -1.03 -20.07
N ILE A 248 -14.95 0.09 -19.59
CA ILE A 248 -15.72 1.30 -19.27
C ILE A 248 -16.29 1.96 -20.53
N GLU A 249 -15.62 1.82 -21.67
CA GLU A 249 -16.12 2.30 -22.97
C GLU A 249 -17.41 1.58 -23.40
N LEU A 250 -17.61 0.34 -22.95
CA LEU A 250 -18.80 -0.49 -23.25
C LEU A 250 -19.96 -0.17 -22.30
N LYS A 251 -20.42 1.08 -22.27
CA LYS A 251 -21.44 1.57 -21.31
C LYS A 251 -22.77 0.83 -21.40
N ASP A 252 -23.15 0.41 -22.59
CA ASP A 252 -24.44 -0.24 -22.88
C ASP A 252 -24.40 -1.76 -22.63
N LEU A 253 -23.23 -2.33 -22.39
CA LEU A 253 -23.07 -3.75 -22.13
C LEU A 253 -23.62 -4.14 -20.77
N ASP A 254 -24.79 -4.75 -20.73
CA ASP A 254 -25.43 -5.26 -19.52
C ASP A 254 -25.12 -6.75 -19.31
N LEU A 255 -24.27 -7.05 -18.33
CA LEU A 255 -23.90 -8.40 -17.93
C LEU A 255 -24.48 -8.78 -16.54
N GLU A 256 -25.72 -8.33 -16.23
CA GLU A 256 -26.42 -8.79 -15.03
C GLU A 256 -26.75 -10.29 -15.18
N ILE A 257 -26.25 -11.09 -14.25
CA ILE A 257 -26.45 -12.56 -14.19
C ILE A 257 -27.32 -13.02 -13.01
N ASN A 258 -27.76 -12.11 -12.14
CA ASN A 258 -28.69 -12.44 -11.07
C ASN A 258 -30.08 -12.67 -11.65
N PRO A 259 -30.65 -13.91 -11.59
CA PRO A 259 -31.91 -14.25 -12.23
C PRO A 259 -33.05 -13.34 -11.79
N LEU A 260 -33.13 -13.04 -10.48
CA LEU A 260 -34.21 -12.20 -9.95
C LEU A 260 -34.14 -10.78 -10.53
N LYS A 261 -32.94 -10.19 -10.59
CA LYS A 261 -32.75 -8.84 -11.16
C LYS A 261 -33.04 -8.78 -12.65
N VAL A 262 -32.64 -9.83 -13.41
CA VAL A 262 -32.94 -9.94 -14.83
C VAL A 262 -34.46 -10.03 -15.03
N TYR A 263 -35.12 -10.84 -14.23
CA TYR A 263 -36.57 -10.99 -14.27
C TYR A 263 -37.31 -9.69 -13.93
N GLU A 264 -36.94 -9.00 -12.84
CA GLU A 264 -37.51 -7.71 -12.44
C GLU A 264 -37.34 -6.64 -13.54
N ARG A 265 -36.20 -6.63 -14.22
CA ARG A 265 -35.93 -5.71 -15.33
C ARG A 265 -36.80 -6.04 -16.55
N MET A 266 -36.95 -7.30 -16.87
CA MET A 266 -37.87 -7.72 -17.95
C MET A 266 -39.30 -7.27 -17.69
N ILE A 267 -39.79 -7.39 -16.45
CA ILE A 267 -41.09 -6.89 -16.06
C ILE A 267 -41.18 -5.38 -16.24
N ALA A 268 -40.16 -4.63 -15.71
CA ALA A 268 -40.13 -3.19 -15.81
C ALA A 268 -40.16 -2.70 -17.28
N GLU A 269 -39.42 -3.36 -18.18
CA GLU A 269 -39.41 -3.04 -19.60
C GLU A 269 -40.79 -3.29 -20.30
N VAL A 270 -41.49 -4.34 -19.89
CA VAL A 270 -42.85 -4.62 -20.41
C VAL A 270 -43.82 -3.55 -19.93
N GLU A 271 -43.76 -3.13 -18.69
CA GLU A 271 -44.60 -2.07 -18.11
C GLU A 271 -44.28 -0.71 -18.73
N GLU A 272 -43.02 -0.34 -18.94
CA GLU A 272 -42.60 0.92 -19.57
C GLU A 272 -43.13 1.04 -21.01
N LYS A 273 -43.17 -0.08 -21.74
CA LYS A 273 -43.75 -0.16 -23.10
C LYS A 273 -45.26 -0.15 -23.10
N GLY A 274 -45.93 0.03 -21.96
CA GLY A 274 -47.38 0.07 -21.82
C GLY A 274 -48.07 -1.28 -22.02
N GLY A 275 -47.34 -2.39 -21.97
CA GLY A 275 -47.85 -3.76 -22.15
C GLY A 275 -48.53 -4.28 -20.87
N THR A 276 -49.59 -5.06 -21.06
CA THR A 276 -50.16 -5.89 -19.99
C THR A 276 -49.22 -7.07 -19.77
N LEU A 277 -48.85 -7.34 -18.50
CA LEU A 277 -48.00 -8.46 -18.15
C LEU A 277 -48.63 -9.78 -18.59
N PRO A 278 -47.89 -10.59 -19.38
CA PRO A 278 -48.35 -11.90 -19.74
C PRO A 278 -48.60 -12.79 -18.55
N PRO A 279 -49.58 -13.74 -18.56
CA PRO A 279 -49.87 -14.61 -17.41
C PRO A 279 -48.68 -15.45 -16.92
N HIS A 280 -47.69 -15.70 -17.77
CA HIS A 280 -46.45 -16.44 -17.43
C HIS A 280 -45.34 -15.59 -16.83
N LEU A 281 -45.57 -14.29 -16.60
CA LEU A 281 -44.66 -13.35 -15.96
C LEU A 281 -45.30 -12.67 -14.75
N PRO A 282 -45.59 -13.40 -13.67
CA PRO A 282 -46.19 -12.81 -12.47
C PRO A 282 -45.19 -11.89 -11.73
N LYS A 283 -45.71 -10.86 -11.06
CA LYS A 283 -44.89 -10.01 -10.18
C LYS A 283 -44.59 -10.73 -8.86
N GLY A 284 -43.39 -10.44 -8.31
CA GLY A 284 -43.05 -10.89 -6.97
C GLY A 284 -42.62 -12.35 -6.88
N VAL A 285 -41.96 -12.86 -7.92
CA VAL A 285 -41.39 -14.21 -7.93
C VAL A 285 -40.18 -14.32 -6.98
N THR A 286 -39.92 -15.55 -6.51
CA THR A 286 -38.70 -15.85 -5.76
C THR A 286 -37.48 -15.97 -6.68
N ALA A 287 -36.28 -15.94 -6.13
CA ALA A 287 -35.06 -16.10 -6.90
C ALA A 287 -35.00 -17.45 -7.65
N GLU A 288 -35.53 -18.50 -7.05
CA GLU A 288 -35.62 -19.85 -7.62
C GLU A 288 -36.58 -19.90 -8.81
N GLN A 289 -37.75 -19.30 -8.67
CA GLN A 289 -38.74 -19.19 -9.77
C GLN A 289 -38.21 -18.34 -10.94
N ALA A 290 -37.47 -17.28 -10.63
CA ALA A 290 -36.83 -16.48 -11.68
C ALA A 290 -35.72 -17.26 -12.41
N GLU A 291 -35.01 -18.13 -11.69
CA GLU A 291 -33.98 -18.98 -12.27
C GLU A 291 -34.53 -20.10 -13.17
N GLU A 292 -35.71 -20.64 -12.86
CA GLU A 292 -36.41 -21.64 -13.67
C GLU A 292 -37.02 -21.05 -14.96
N ASN A 293 -37.18 -19.75 -15.05
CA ASN A 293 -37.78 -19.10 -16.19
C ASN A 293 -36.88 -19.23 -17.45
N THR A 294 -37.38 -19.83 -18.51
CA THR A 294 -36.64 -20.10 -19.75
C THR A 294 -36.10 -18.85 -20.43
N ILE A 295 -36.86 -17.74 -20.42
CA ILE A 295 -36.45 -16.47 -21.06
C ILE A 295 -35.26 -15.87 -20.26
N VAL A 296 -35.34 -15.93 -18.93
CA VAL A 296 -34.23 -15.49 -18.04
C VAL A 296 -32.97 -16.33 -18.31
N GLN A 297 -33.11 -17.64 -18.42
CA GLN A 297 -32.00 -18.54 -18.73
C GLN A 297 -31.36 -18.22 -20.11
N GLN A 298 -32.19 -18.03 -21.12
CA GLN A 298 -31.73 -17.65 -22.47
C GLN A 298 -31.02 -16.28 -22.49
N THR A 299 -31.44 -15.37 -21.63
CA THR A 299 -30.82 -14.04 -21.49
C THR A 299 -29.48 -14.12 -20.73
N ILE A 300 -29.41 -14.96 -19.72
CA ILE A 300 -28.21 -15.07 -18.86
C ILE A 300 -27.09 -15.89 -19.52
N ALA A 301 -27.43 -16.92 -20.35
CA ALA A 301 -26.42 -17.80 -20.92
C ALA A 301 -25.34 -17.06 -21.74
N PRO A 302 -25.64 -16.19 -22.72
CA PRO A 302 -24.60 -15.43 -23.43
C PRO A 302 -23.87 -14.43 -22.57
N ARG A 303 -24.52 -13.90 -21.51
CA ARG A 303 -23.88 -13.00 -20.55
C ARG A 303 -22.83 -13.70 -19.69
N LEU A 304 -23.07 -14.96 -19.31
CA LEU A 304 -22.10 -15.79 -18.60
C LEU A 304 -20.84 -16.07 -19.44
N GLU A 305 -21.05 -16.42 -20.73
CA GLU A 305 -19.94 -16.66 -21.66
C GLU A 305 -19.06 -15.41 -21.80
N MET A 306 -19.67 -14.26 -22.09
CA MET A 306 -18.96 -12.99 -22.23
C MET A 306 -18.27 -12.56 -20.92
N LEU A 307 -18.90 -12.80 -19.76
CA LEU A 307 -18.31 -12.50 -18.46
C LEU A 307 -17.08 -13.38 -18.20
N MET A 308 -17.12 -14.67 -18.58
CA MET A 308 -15.98 -15.57 -18.49
C MET A 308 -14.84 -15.14 -19.42
N GLU A 309 -15.12 -14.67 -20.63
CA GLU A 309 -14.11 -14.12 -21.54
C GLU A 309 -13.44 -12.88 -20.97
N ILE A 310 -14.23 -11.93 -20.45
CA ILE A 310 -13.70 -10.73 -19.79
C ILE A 310 -12.82 -11.11 -18.59
N ALA A 311 -13.32 -11.99 -17.72
CA ALA A 311 -12.56 -12.44 -16.56
C ALA A 311 -11.25 -13.14 -16.95
N ASN A 312 -11.27 -13.94 -18.01
CA ASN A 312 -10.08 -14.60 -18.55
C ASN A 312 -9.07 -13.60 -19.11
N SER A 313 -9.53 -12.55 -19.75
CA SER A 313 -8.67 -11.45 -20.25
C SER A 313 -7.95 -10.74 -19.08
N PHE A 314 -8.65 -10.45 -17.98
CA PHE A 314 -8.04 -9.89 -16.76
C PHE A 314 -7.03 -10.86 -16.15
N LEU A 315 -7.42 -12.14 -16.00
CA LEU A 315 -6.54 -13.17 -15.46
C LEU A 315 -5.25 -13.30 -16.26
N THR A 316 -5.35 -13.33 -17.57
CA THR A 316 -4.19 -13.44 -18.48
C THR A 316 -3.24 -12.26 -18.29
N THR A 317 -3.76 -11.03 -18.30
CA THR A 317 -2.92 -9.83 -18.13
C THR A 317 -2.24 -9.80 -16.75
N ILE A 318 -2.92 -10.27 -15.69
CA ILE A 318 -2.34 -10.36 -14.35
C ILE A 318 -1.19 -11.38 -14.31
N ILE A 319 -1.37 -12.54 -14.95
CA ILE A 319 -0.34 -13.59 -15.01
C ILE A 319 0.86 -13.14 -15.84
N GLU A 320 0.63 -12.53 -16.99
CA GLU A 320 1.68 -11.97 -17.85
C GLU A 320 2.47 -10.84 -17.16
N GLY A 321 1.84 -10.13 -16.25
CA GLY A 321 2.47 -9.09 -15.42
C GLY A 321 3.29 -9.60 -14.23
N LEU A 322 3.58 -10.90 -14.12
CA LEU A 322 4.31 -11.49 -12.99
C LEU A 322 5.66 -10.81 -12.74
N GLU A 323 6.46 -10.62 -13.78
CA GLU A 323 7.80 -10.03 -13.67
C GLU A 323 7.78 -8.54 -13.33
N GLU A 324 6.66 -7.86 -13.59
CA GLU A 324 6.46 -6.45 -13.23
C GLU A 324 5.97 -6.29 -11.78
N THR A 325 5.60 -7.40 -11.12
CA THR A 325 5.12 -7.35 -9.73
C THR A 325 6.25 -6.87 -8.81
N PRO A 326 6.00 -5.80 -8.00
CA PRO A 326 7.03 -5.24 -7.12
C PRO A 326 7.64 -6.29 -6.20
N TYR A 327 8.95 -6.23 -6.05
CA TYR A 327 9.74 -7.16 -5.24
C TYR A 327 9.13 -7.41 -3.85
N GLY A 328 8.79 -6.35 -3.12
CA GLY A 328 8.27 -6.49 -1.76
C GLY A 328 6.90 -7.18 -1.70
N ILE A 329 6.05 -7.06 -2.73
CA ILE A 329 4.78 -7.81 -2.84
C ILE A 329 5.08 -9.30 -3.04
N ARG A 330 5.97 -9.65 -3.95
CA ARG A 330 6.43 -11.03 -4.17
C ARG A 330 7.08 -11.60 -2.91
N TRP A 331 7.92 -10.82 -2.25
CA TRP A 331 8.58 -11.21 -1.02
C TRP A 331 7.57 -11.50 0.12
N ILE A 332 6.53 -10.67 0.28
CA ILE A 332 5.45 -10.94 1.24
C ILE A 332 4.75 -12.26 0.91
N CYS A 333 4.48 -12.55 -0.37
CA CYS A 333 3.94 -13.85 -0.80
C CYS A 333 4.87 -15.01 -0.40
N LYS A 334 6.19 -14.87 -0.62
CA LYS A 334 7.23 -15.85 -0.18
C LYS A 334 7.18 -16.07 1.34
N GLN A 335 7.04 -15.00 2.14
CA GLN A 335 6.93 -15.12 3.59
C GLN A 335 5.64 -15.83 4.02
N ILE A 336 4.49 -15.51 3.40
CA ILE A 336 3.23 -16.21 3.64
C ILE A 336 3.39 -17.71 3.37
N ARG A 337 4.02 -18.08 2.24
CA ARG A 337 4.30 -19.49 1.89
C ARG A 337 5.21 -20.17 2.92
N SER A 338 6.32 -19.55 3.28
CA SER A 338 7.29 -20.07 4.24
C SER A 338 6.67 -20.27 5.63
N LEU A 339 5.97 -19.27 6.15
CA LEU A 339 5.28 -19.33 7.45
C LEU A 339 4.16 -20.38 7.44
N SER A 340 3.43 -20.51 6.33
CA SER A 340 2.39 -21.53 6.16
C SER A 340 2.98 -22.94 6.21
N LYS A 341 4.08 -23.19 5.49
CA LYS A 341 4.77 -24.48 5.50
C LYS A 341 5.36 -24.81 6.88
N ARG A 342 5.88 -23.81 7.59
CA ARG A 342 6.40 -23.97 8.94
C ARG A 342 5.30 -24.37 9.93
N LYS A 343 4.14 -23.68 9.88
CA LYS A 343 3.04 -23.90 10.81
C LYS A 343 2.21 -25.15 10.46
N TYR A 344 2.05 -25.44 9.19
CA TYR A 344 1.23 -26.54 8.66
C TYR A 344 2.04 -27.38 7.68
N PRO A 345 2.98 -28.22 8.15
CA PRO A 345 3.90 -28.99 7.27
C PRO A 345 3.17 -29.90 6.29
N ASP A 346 2.01 -30.45 6.71
CA ASP A 346 1.21 -31.37 5.90
C ASP A 346 0.22 -30.65 4.96
N ALA A 347 0.19 -29.31 4.96
CA ALA A 347 -0.71 -28.56 4.09
C ALA A 347 -0.28 -28.69 2.62
N GLN A 348 -1.22 -29.08 1.77
CA GLN A 348 -0.99 -29.16 0.33
C GLN A 348 -0.81 -27.74 -0.26
N ASP A 349 -0.03 -27.63 -1.34
CA ASP A 349 0.29 -26.34 -1.96
C ASP A 349 -0.95 -25.52 -2.36
N HIS A 350 -2.04 -26.17 -2.81
CA HIS A 350 -3.28 -25.45 -3.13
C HIS A 350 -3.92 -24.76 -1.91
N THR A 351 -3.71 -25.30 -0.71
CA THR A 351 -4.20 -24.70 0.53
C THR A 351 -3.37 -23.45 0.88
N ILE A 352 -2.06 -23.55 0.66
CA ILE A 352 -1.14 -22.40 0.84
C ILE A 352 -1.44 -21.31 -0.18
N CYS A 353 -1.70 -21.67 -1.44
CA CYS A 353 -2.13 -20.72 -2.48
C CYS A 353 -3.37 -19.93 -2.09
N THR A 354 -4.30 -20.53 -1.31
CA THR A 354 -5.48 -19.80 -0.80
C THR A 354 -5.10 -18.63 0.13
N LEU A 355 -4.04 -18.75 0.93
CA LEU A 355 -3.55 -17.64 1.78
C LEU A 355 -2.84 -16.58 0.94
N ILE A 356 -2.01 -17.00 0.01
CA ILE A 356 -1.31 -16.08 -0.91
C ILE A 356 -2.34 -15.30 -1.73
N GLY A 357 -3.35 -15.98 -2.28
CA GLY A 357 -4.47 -15.38 -2.99
C GLY A 357 -5.31 -14.44 -2.11
N GLY A 358 -5.43 -14.75 -0.82
CA GLY A 358 -6.04 -13.88 0.18
C GLY A 358 -5.31 -12.55 0.36
N PHE A 359 -3.99 -12.53 0.23
CA PHE A 359 -3.22 -11.29 0.19
C PHE A 359 -3.28 -10.64 -1.20
N PHE A 360 -2.85 -11.33 -2.24
CA PHE A 360 -2.64 -10.74 -3.57
C PHE A 360 -3.95 -10.29 -4.24
N PHE A 361 -4.98 -11.13 -4.23
CA PHE A 361 -6.27 -10.77 -4.85
C PHE A 361 -7.17 -9.96 -3.92
N LEU A 362 -7.41 -10.38 -2.68
CA LEU A 362 -8.37 -9.72 -1.80
C LEU A 362 -7.88 -8.33 -1.33
N ARG A 363 -6.59 -8.16 -1.10
CA ARG A 363 -6.04 -6.93 -0.52
C ARG A 363 -5.37 -5.99 -1.53
N PHE A 364 -5.01 -6.49 -2.70
CA PHE A 364 -4.28 -5.72 -3.69
C PHE A 364 -5.05 -5.58 -5.02
N ILE A 365 -5.31 -6.66 -5.76
CA ILE A 365 -5.89 -6.61 -7.12
C ILE A 365 -7.37 -6.23 -7.11
N ASN A 366 -8.21 -6.95 -6.37
CA ASN A 366 -9.67 -6.81 -6.44
C ASN A 366 -10.18 -5.44 -5.97
N PRO A 367 -9.63 -4.80 -4.91
CA PRO A 367 -10.01 -3.44 -4.57
C PRO A 367 -9.76 -2.44 -5.70
N ALA A 368 -8.68 -2.61 -6.47
CA ALA A 368 -8.36 -1.77 -7.61
C ALA A 368 -9.33 -1.99 -8.80
N ILE A 369 -9.79 -3.23 -9.02
CA ILE A 369 -10.81 -3.54 -10.05
C ILE A 369 -12.17 -2.95 -9.66
N VAL A 370 -12.60 -3.10 -8.39
CA VAL A 370 -13.93 -2.67 -7.93
C VAL A 370 -14.04 -1.16 -7.79
N THR A 371 -12.96 -0.51 -7.35
CA THR A 371 -12.91 0.95 -7.15
C THR A 371 -11.75 1.59 -7.92
N PRO A 372 -11.73 1.47 -9.26
CA PRO A 372 -10.55 1.83 -10.06
C PRO A 372 -10.19 3.31 -9.96
N ARG A 373 -11.15 4.17 -9.70
CA ARG A 373 -10.91 5.59 -9.50
C ARG A 373 -10.12 5.88 -8.23
N SER A 374 -10.42 5.19 -7.13
CA SER A 374 -9.68 5.31 -5.86
C SER A 374 -8.23 4.80 -5.97
N TYR A 375 -7.94 4.00 -6.98
CA TYR A 375 -6.59 3.53 -7.32
C TYR A 375 -5.98 4.28 -8.51
N MET A 376 -6.59 5.39 -8.94
CA MET A 376 -6.09 6.26 -10.01
C MET A 376 -5.91 5.54 -11.36
N LEU A 377 -6.70 4.50 -11.62
CA LEU A 377 -6.67 3.74 -12.87
C LEU A 377 -7.54 4.36 -13.97
N ILE A 378 -8.49 5.20 -13.57
CA ILE A 378 -9.45 5.89 -14.43
C ILE A 378 -9.76 7.28 -13.87
N ASP A 379 -10.10 8.22 -14.75
CA ASP A 379 -10.43 9.60 -14.38
C ASP A 379 -11.92 9.79 -14.04
N ALA A 380 -12.81 9.13 -14.77
CA ALA A 380 -14.26 9.25 -14.60
C ALA A 380 -14.84 8.13 -13.74
N THR A 381 -15.96 8.38 -13.08
CA THR A 381 -16.72 7.32 -12.40
C THR A 381 -17.39 6.41 -13.43
N PRO A 382 -17.21 5.07 -13.36
CA PRO A 382 -17.84 4.15 -14.30
C PRO A 382 -19.36 4.23 -14.21
N ALA A 383 -20.03 4.02 -15.35
CA ALA A 383 -21.48 3.81 -15.41
C ALA A 383 -21.86 2.51 -14.66
N GLU A 384 -23.14 2.33 -14.35
CA GLU A 384 -23.61 1.19 -13.53
C GLU A 384 -23.30 -0.18 -14.16
N ASN A 385 -23.44 -0.34 -15.50
CA ASN A 385 -23.17 -1.62 -16.15
C ASN A 385 -21.68 -2.01 -16.08
N PRO A 386 -20.72 -1.17 -16.49
CA PRO A 386 -19.29 -1.46 -16.31
C PRO A 386 -18.91 -1.71 -14.85
N LYS A 387 -19.41 -0.91 -13.92
CA LYS A 387 -19.15 -1.07 -12.47
C LYS A 387 -19.61 -2.43 -11.96
N ARG A 388 -20.78 -2.89 -12.39
CA ARG A 388 -21.33 -4.22 -12.07
C ARG A 388 -20.44 -5.32 -12.66
N THR A 389 -20.05 -5.20 -13.93
CA THR A 389 -19.18 -6.16 -14.60
C THR A 389 -17.82 -6.27 -13.90
N LEU A 390 -17.19 -5.14 -13.55
CA LEU A 390 -15.95 -5.12 -12.76
C LEU A 390 -16.12 -5.83 -11.42
N THR A 391 -17.27 -5.65 -10.76
CA THR A 391 -17.58 -6.33 -9.50
C THR A 391 -17.68 -7.85 -9.69
N TYR A 392 -18.30 -8.31 -10.77
CA TYR A 392 -18.36 -9.75 -11.08
C TYR A 392 -16.98 -10.32 -11.41
N VAL A 393 -16.17 -9.62 -12.20
CA VAL A 393 -14.79 -10.02 -12.50
C VAL A 393 -13.97 -10.17 -11.22
N ALA A 394 -14.03 -9.18 -10.32
CA ALA A 394 -13.34 -9.26 -9.03
C ALA A 394 -13.79 -10.45 -8.17
N LYS A 395 -15.11 -10.74 -8.13
CA LYS A 395 -15.65 -11.91 -7.44
C LYS A 395 -15.20 -13.22 -8.07
N MET A 396 -15.14 -13.31 -9.39
CA MET A 396 -14.64 -14.49 -10.11
C MET A 396 -13.17 -14.75 -9.79
N LEU A 397 -12.32 -13.73 -9.88
CA LEU A 397 -10.90 -13.83 -9.52
C LEU A 397 -10.72 -14.19 -8.04
N GLN A 398 -11.55 -13.64 -7.15
CA GLN A 398 -11.52 -13.98 -5.72
C GLN A 398 -11.91 -15.43 -5.46
N ASN A 399 -12.95 -15.93 -6.13
CA ASN A 399 -13.38 -17.33 -6.01
C ASN A 399 -12.36 -18.30 -6.62
N LEU A 400 -11.66 -17.88 -7.67
CA LEU A 400 -10.59 -18.66 -8.29
C LEU A 400 -9.36 -18.76 -7.38
N ALA A 401 -8.93 -17.65 -6.77
CA ALA A 401 -7.79 -17.60 -5.88
C ALA A 401 -8.04 -18.27 -4.52
N ASN A 402 -9.30 -18.29 -4.08
CA ASN A 402 -9.72 -18.84 -2.80
C ASN A 402 -10.65 -20.05 -2.97
N LYS A 403 -11.12 -20.59 -1.86
CA LYS A 403 -12.19 -21.61 -1.90
C LYS A 403 -13.51 -20.91 -2.24
N PRO A 404 -14.20 -21.29 -3.34
CA PRO A 404 -15.46 -20.67 -3.74
C PRO A 404 -16.52 -20.80 -2.64
N SER A 405 -17.29 -19.73 -2.44
CA SER A 405 -18.45 -19.73 -1.54
C SER A 405 -19.63 -19.08 -2.24
N TYR A 406 -20.69 -19.85 -2.47
CA TYR A 406 -21.90 -19.43 -3.18
C TYR A 406 -23.09 -19.22 -2.26
N ALA A 407 -22.92 -19.32 -0.93
CA ALA A 407 -24.00 -19.27 0.04
C ALA A 407 -24.85 -17.97 -0.05
N LYS A 408 -24.21 -16.84 -0.34
CA LYS A 408 -24.90 -15.54 -0.47
C LYS A 408 -25.40 -15.25 -1.90
N GLU A 409 -24.79 -15.86 -2.90
CA GLU A 409 -25.06 -15.61 -4.33
C GLU A 409 -25.03 -16.93 -5.10
N PRO A 410 -26.06 -17.80 -4.93
CA PRO A 410 -26.11 -19.13 -5.54
C PRO A 410 -25.96 -19.13 -7.06
N TYR A 411 -26.47 -18.09 -7.75
CA TYR A 411 -26.40 -17.92 -9.20
C TYR A 411 -24.95 -17.85 -9.72
N MET A 412 -23.99 -17.45 -8.88
CA MET A 412 -22.56 -17.45 -9.23
C MET A 412 -21.98 -18.86 -9.42
N ALA A 413 -22.67 -19.91 -8.94
CA ALA A 413 -22.25 -21.29 -9.13
C ALA A 413 -22.18 -21.70 -10.63
N LYS A 414 -22.92 -21.01 -11.50
CA LYS A 414 -22.87 -21.21 -12.97
C LYS A 414 -21.50 -20.88 -13.58
N LEU A 415 -20.65 -20.14 -12.86
CA LEU A 415 -19.27 -19.82 -13.25
C LEU A 415 -18.23 -20.85 -12.78
N GLN A 416 -18.68 -21.91 -12.07
CA GLN A 416 -17.80 -22.98 -11.56
C GLN A 416 -16.95 -23.67 -12.65
N PRO A 417 -17.46 -23.94 -13.88
CA PRO A 417 -16.64 -24.53 -14.95
C PRO A 417 -15.40 -23.68 -15.29
N TRP A 418 -15.55 -22.36 -15.37
CA TRP A 418 -14.44 -21.45 -15.62
C TRP A 418 -13.41 -21.47 -14.45
N ILE A 419 -13.89 -21.53 -13.20
CA ILE A 419 -13.03 -21.64 -12.02
C ILE A 419 -12.22 -22.93 -12.07
N GLN A 420 -12.85 -24.06 -12.38
CA GLN A 420 -12.17 -25.36 -12.48
C GLN A 420 -11.12 -25.36 -13.59
N GLN A 421 -11.43 -24.80 -14.74
CA GLN A 421 -10.52 -24.70 -15.89
C GLN A 421 -9.26 -23.88 -15.59
N ASN A 422 -9.39 -22.81 -14.80
CA ASN A 422 -8.28 -21.88 -14.53
C ASN A 422 -7.58 -22.12 -13.19
N LYS A 423 -8.02 -23.09 -12.40
CA LYS A 423 -7.53 -23.30 -11.03
C LYS A 423 -6.04 -23.66 -10.97
N GLU A 424 -5.59 -24.54 -11.84
CA GLU A 424 -4.19 -24.95 -11.90
C GLU A 424 -3.30 -23.78 -12.33
N ARG A 425 -3.70 -23.08 -13.38
CA ARG A 425 -3.01 -21.87 -13.86
C ARG A 425 -2.91 -20.77 -12.78
N MET A 426 -3.96 -20.59 -11.97
CA MET A 426 -3.93 -19.66 -10.85
C MET A 426 -2.97 -20.13 -9.73
N ASN A 427 -2.99 -21.42 -9.39
CA ASN A 427 -2.11 -21.94 -8.35
C ASN A 427 -0.64 -21.85 -8.76
N GLU A 428 -0.30 -22.17 -10.01
CA GLU A 428 1.02 -22.02 -10.58
C GLU A 428 1.51 -20.57 -10.49
N PHE A 429 0.70 -19.61 -10.94
CA PHE A 429 0.99 -18.19 -10.81
C PHE A 429 1.24 -17.76 -9.36
N LEU A 430 0.42 -18.21 -8.40
CA LEU A 430 0.59 -17.86 -6.99
C LEU A 430 1.86 -18.46 -6.38
N LEU A 431 2.32 -19.61 -6.86
CA LEU A 431 3.59 -20.20 -6.46
C LEU A 431 4.77 -19.43 -7.08
N ASP A 432 4.68 -19.07 -8.35
CA ASP A 432 5.70 -18.32 -9.07
C ASP A 432 5.89 -16.89 -8.49
N LEU A 433 4.82 -16.28 -7.97
CA LEU A 433 4.93 -15.04 -7.21
C LEU A 433 5.88 -15.16 -6.01
N CYS A 434 6.01 -16.35 -5.43
CA CYS A 434 6.85 -16.57 -4.26
C CYS A 434 8.33 -16.83 -4.62
N GLU A 435 8.65 -17.06 -5.89
CA GLU A 435 10.00 -17.35 -6.36
C GLU A 435 10.77 -16.03 -6.57
N VAL A 436 11.30 -15.48 -5.48
CA VAL A 436 12.13 -14.28 -5.49
C VAL A 436 13.44 -14.50 -4.77
N GLN A 437 14.47 -13.80 -5.21
CA GLN A 437 15.79 -13.77 -4.57
C GLN A 437 15.71 -13.22 -3.14
N ASP A 438 16.75 -13.44 -2.36
CA ASP A 438 16.86 -12.91 -1.01
C ASP A 438 17.22 -11.41 -1.03
N PHE A 439 17.07 -10.74 0.11
CA PHE A 439 17.33 -9.30 0.26
C PHE A 439 18.71 -8.87 -0.25
N TYR A 440 19.75 -9.62 0.09
CA TYR A 440 21.12 -9.27 -0.23
C TYR A 440 21.37 -9.15 -1.73
N GLU A 441 20.74 -10.03 -2.51
CA GLU A 441 20.86 -10.02 -3.97
C GLU A 441 19.94 -9.03 -4.65
N SER A 442 18.69 -8.90 -4.15
CA SER A 442 17.65 -8.10 -4.80
C SER A 442 17.69 -6.61 -4.46
N LEU A 443 18.12 -6.26 -3.24
CA LEU A 443 18.10 -4.89 -2.74
C LEU A 443 19.50 -4.25 -2.69
N GLU A 444 20.50 -4.89 -3.31
CA GLU A 444 21.86 -4.35 -3.36
C GLU A 444 22.35 -3.87 -1.98
N MET A 445 22.36 -4.79 -0.99
CA MET A 445 22.59 -4.45 0.43
C MET A 445 23.93 -3.77 0.70
N ASP A 446 24.89 -3.89 -0.22
CA ASP A 446 26.14 -3.14 -0.15
C ASP A 446 25.93 -1.62 -0.17
N ASN A 447 24.94 -1.17 -0.96
CA ASN A 447 24.51 0.23 -0.97
C ASN A 447 23.83 0.64 0.33
N TYR A 448 23.16 -0.30 1.01
CA TYR A 448 22.53 -0.08 2.31
C TYR A 448 23.55 0.25 3.39
N VAL A 449 24.64 -0.52 3.46
CA VAL A 449 25.74 -0.28 4.43
C VAL A 449 26.39 1.09 4.17
N ALA A 450 26.55 1.48 2.91
CA ALA A 450 27.06 2.79 2.55
C ALA A 450 26.14 3.95 2.97
N LEU A 451 24.82 3.75 2.87
CA LEU A 451 23.81 4.75 3.25
C LEU A 451 23.64 4.88 4.78
N SER A 452 23.94 3.84 5.55
CA SER A 452 23.79 3.87 7.01
C SER A 452 24.69 4.90 7.71
N LYS A 453 25.70 5.41 7.02
CA LYS A 453 26.67 6.43 7.51
C LYS A 453 26.43 7.85 6.95
N LYS A 454 25.42 8.04 6.10
CA LYS A 454 25.07 9.38 5.59
C LYS A 454 24.19 10.13 6.60
N ASP A 455 24.26 11.46 6.52
CA ASP A 455 23.30 12.32 7.21
C ASP A 455 21.90 12.02 6.67
N LEU A 456 21.09 11.35 7.47
CA LEU A 456 19.73 11.00 7.16
C LEU A 456 18.82 12.11 7.62
N GLU A 457 17.89 12.53 6.77
CA GLU A 457 16.84 13.48 7.11
C GLU A 457 15.48 12.84 6.90
N LEU A 458 14.52 13.20 7.73
CA LEU A 458 13.15 12.74 7.66
C LEU A 458 12.20 13.92 7.59
N SER A 459 11.41 14.02 6.52
CA SER A 459 10.31 15.00 6.44
C SER A 459 9.08 14.45 7.14
N ILE A 460 8.73 15.04 8.30
CA ILE A 460 7.68 14.55 9.20
C ILE A 460 6.88 15.73 9.77
N THR A 461 5.59 15.53 10.04
CA THR A 461 4.79 16.55 10.71
C THR A 461 4.92 16.47 12.23
N LEU A 462 4.75 17.60 12.92
CA LEU A 462 4.81 17.65 14.39
C LEU A 462 3.81 16.67 15.03
N ASN A 463 2.59 16.58 14.49
CA ASN A 463 1.59 15.66 15.02
C ASN A 463 1.95 14.20 14.81
N GLU A 464 2.64 13.83 13.74
CA GLU A 464 3.15 12.45 13.58
C GLU A 464 4.22 12.12 14.61
N VAL A 465 5.12 13.07 14.91
CA VAL A 465 6.12 12.90 15.97
C VAL A 465 5.43 12.73 17.32
N TYR A 466 4.49 13.60 17.66
CA TYR A 466 3.79 13.57 18.95
C TYR A 466 2.87 12.34 19.09
N ALA A 467 2.18 11.95 18.01
CA ALA A 467 1.36 10.74 18.00
C ALA A 467 2.23 9.49 18.22
N THR A 468 3.36 9.39 17.52
CA THR A 468 4.29 8.27 17.66
C THR A 468 4.87 8.22 19.09
N HIS A 469 5.28 9.36 19.65
CA HIS A 469 5.76 9.46 21.02
C HIS A 469 4.68 9.04 22.04
N SER A 470 3.47 9.54 21.89
CA SER A 470 2.33 9.18 22.77
C SER A 470 2.01 7.69 22.75
N LEU A 471 2.04 7.05 21.57
CA LEU A 471 1.83 5.59 21.45
C LEU A 471 2.95 4.79 22.12
N LEU A 472 4.20 5.21 21.96
CA LEU A 472 5.35 4.57 22.59
C LEU A 472 5.32 4.74 24.11
N GLU A 473 4.97 5.92 24.63
CA GLU A 473 4.81 6.20 26.05
C GLU A 473 3.70 5.34 26.67
N LYS A 474 2.53 5.29 25.99
CA LYS A 474 1.37 4.49 26.43
C LYS A 474 1.70 3.01 26.56
N HIS A 475 2.51 2.46 25.68
CA HIS A 475 2.84 1.03 25.62
C HIS A 475 4.27 0.72 26.08
N SER A 476 4.97 1.68 26.70
CA SER A 476 6.37 1.53 27.10
C SER A 476 6.63 0.32 28.01
N ALA A 477 5.74 0.07 28.98
CA ALA A 477 5.85 -1.08 29.88
C ALA A 477 5.75 -2.42 29.16
N GLU A 478 4.87 -2.52 28.15
CA GLU A 478 4.61 -3.76 27.40
C GLU A 478 5.70 -4.03 26.37
N LEU A 479 6.28 -2.98 25.77
CA LEU A 479 7.39 -3.08 24.84
C LEU A 479 8.64 -3.73 25.46
N VAL A 480 8.84 -3.58 26.79
CA VAL A 480 9.94 -4.20 27.55
C VAL A 480 9.76 -5.71 27.74
N TYR A 481 8.52 -6.19 27.88
CA TYR A 481 8.25 -7.58 28.25
C TYR A 481 8.18 -8.56 27.08
N ILE A 482 7.92 -8.11 25.88
CA ILE A 482 7.59 -8.98 24.73
C ILE A 482 8.81 -9.74 24.17
N ASP A 483 10.03 -9.23 24.37
CA ASP A 483 11.24 -9.80 23.76
C ASP A 483 11.75 -11.09 24.43
N LEU A 484 11.28 -11.40 25.62
CA LEU A 484 11.88 -12.45 26.45
C LEU A 484 11.25 -13.85 26.29
N SER A 485 10.06 -13.97 25.72
CA SER A 485 9.30 -15.22 25.85
C SER A 485 9.07 -16.02 24.56
N ASN A 486 9.28 -15.48 23.37
CA ASN A 486 8.70 -16.08 22.15
C ASN A 486 9.66 -16.41 20.98
N CYS A 487 10.98 -16.49 21.17
CA CYS A 487 11.87 -16.94 20.10
C CYS A 487 12.82 -18.06 20.55
N PRO A 488 12.47 -19.36 20.32
CA PRO A 488 13.32 -20.48 20.69
C PRO A 488 14.61 -20.63 19.87
N GLU A 489 14.76 -19.94 18.75
CA GLU A 489 15.89 -20.15 17.81
C GLU A 489 16.95 -19.02 17.85
N ARG A 490 16.85 -18.04 18.75
CA ARG A 490 17.84 -16.94 18.84
C ARG A 490 19.12 -17.37 19.56
N ARG A 491 20.26 -17.05 18.96
CA ARG A 491 21.58 -17.19 19.61
C ARG A 491 21.64 -16.25 20.84
N ILE A 492 22.44 -16.62 21.84
CA ILE A 492 22.61 -15.89 23.10
C ILE A 492 23.06 -14.44 22.84
N SER A 493 23.86 -14.19 21.79
CA SER A 493 24.29 -12.85 21.35
C SER A 493 23.14 -11.92 20.97
N ASP A 494 22.11 -12.46 20.29
CA ASP A 494 20.95 -11.66 19.82
C ASP A 494 20.05 -11.27 21.00
N PHE A 495 20.10 -12.04 22.09
CA PHE A 495 19.34 -11.79 23.30
C PHE A 495 19.93 -10.64 24.13
N GLU A 496 21.26 -10.54 24.22
CA GLU A 496 21.92 -9.42 24.91
C GLU A 496 21.73 -8.11 24.16
N GLN A 497 21.88 -8.12 22.84
CA GLN A 497 21.66 -6.96 21.98
C GLN A 497 20.22 -6.45 22.04
N GLY A 498 19.22 -7.36 22.07
CA GLY A 498 17.81 -6.97 22.22
C GLY A 498 17.49 -6.29 23.55
N LYS A 499 18.16 -6.63 24.65
CA LYS A 499 18.02 -5.96 25.95
C LYS A 499 18.57 -4.55 25.94
N ASP A 500 19.72 -4.34 25.32
CA ASP A 500 20.36 -3.03 25.26
C ASP A 500 19.50 -2.06 24.42
N GLU A 501 18.95 -2.48 23.31
CA GLU A 501 18.14 -1.64 22.43
C GLU A 501 16.80 -1.23 23.06
N THR A 502 16.13 -2.13 23.80
CA THR A 502 14.93 -1.79 24.57
C THR A 502 15.27 -0.82 25.71
N SER A 503 16.44 -0.97 26.31
CA SER A 503 16.98 -0.02 27.27
C SER A 503 17.20 1.37 26.63
N HIS A 504 17.70 1.41 25.39
CA HIS A 504 17.90 2.65 24.63
C HIS A 504 16.58 3.37 24.34
N LEU A 505 15.53 2.64 23.93
CA LEU A 505 14.20 3.22 23.71
C LEU A 505 13.64 3.86 24.99
N ASN A 506 13.70 3.14 26.10
CA ASN A 506 13.22 3.64 27.39
C ASN A 506 14.00 4.85 27.87
N MET A 507 15.31 4.88 27.67
CA MET A 507 16.16 6.02 28.04
C MET A 507 15.78 7.26 27.22
N LEU A 508 15.57 7.11 25.90
CA LEU A 508 15.12 8.22 25.03
C LEU A 508 13.73 8.73 25.40
N LEU A 509 12.78 7.84 25.70
CA LEU A 509 11.45 8.24 26.16
C LEU A 509 11.51 8.98 27.50
N HIS A 510 12.33 8.51 28.42
CA HIS A 510 12.53 9.20 29.71
C HIS A 510 13.14 10.60 29.54
N GLU A 511 14.10 10.77 28.64
CA GLU A 511 14.72 12.07 28.34
C GLU A 511 13.78 13.05 27.62
N LEU A 512 12.83 12.53 26.80
CA LEU A 512 11.80 13.32 26.11
C LEU A 512 10.71 13.79 27.09
N GLY A 513 10.46 13.00 28.16
CA GLY A 513 9.39 13.23 29.11
C GLY A 513 8.00 12.93 28.52
N GLN A 514 6.98 13.60 29.02
CA GLN A 514 5.60 13.38 28.58
C GLN A 514 5.39 13.81 27.12
N ALA A 515 4.67 13.00 26.34
CA ALA A 515 4.34 13.30 24.98
C ALA A 515 3.47 14.58 24.87
N PRO A 516 3.82 15.53 24.00
CA PRO A 516 3.01 16.72 23.79
C PRO A 516 1.63 16.38 23.20
N ALA A 517 0.63 17.21 23.51
CA ALA A 517 -0.70 17.12 22.94
C ALA A 517 -0.67 17.37 21.41
N GLN A 518 -1.60 16.77 20.69
CA GLN A 518 -1.77 17.00 19.25
C GLN A 518 -2.10 18.47 18.98
N LEU A 519 -1.45 19.04 17.99
CA LEU A 519 -1.66 20.42 17.58
C LEU A 519 -2.90 20.51 16.64
N PRO A 520 -3.63 21.64 16.68
CA PRO A 520 -4.62 21.93 15.65
C PRO A 520 -4.02 21.85 14.24
N ARG A 521 -4.83 21.50 13.23
CA ARG A 521 -4.32 21.32 11.85
C ARG A 521 -3.53 22.54 11.33
N LYS A 522 -3.96 23.77 11.67
CA LYS A 522 -3.28 25.01 11.27
C LYS A 522 -1.88 25.20 11.87
N GLU A 523 -1.63 24.59 13.02
CA GLU A 523 -0.36 24.67 13.72
C GLU A 523 0.55 23.44 13.45
N ASN A 524 -0.03 22.39 12.90
CA ASN A 524 0.69 21.18 12.53
C ASN A 524 1.53 21.45 11.27
N ARG A 525 2.85 21.61 11.48
CA ARG A 525 3.81 21.92 10.41
C ARG A 525 4.62 20.70 10.02
N ALA A 526 5.02 20.63 8.76
CA ALA A 526 6.03 19.68 8.31
C ALA A 526 7.42 20.25 8.67
N ILE A 527 8.28 19.38 9.19
CA ILE A 527 9.65 19.68 9.55
C ILE A 527 10.59 18.67 8.89
N ASN A 528 11.80 19.11 8.56
CA ASN A 528 12.89 18.23 8.20
C ASN A 528 13.69 17.91 9.44
N LEU A 529 13.61 16.66 9.90
CA LEU A 529 14.24 16.19 11.11
C LEU A 529 15.48 15.38 10.74
N PRO A 530 16.68 15.86 11.11
CA PRO A 530 17.90 15.07 10.93
C PRO A 530 17.89 13.88 11.90
N LEU A 531 18.26 12.72 11.38
CA LEU A 531 18.29 11.47 12.12
C LEU A 531 19.72 11.21 12.60
N TYR A 532 19.89 11.05 13.91
CA TYR A 532 21.20 10.83 14.53
C TYR A 532 21.24 9.49 15.24
N SER A 533 22.33 8.73 15.03
CA SER A 533 22.65 7.61 15.91
C SER A 533 23.36 8.14 17.15
N ARG A 534 22.82 7.87 18.32
CA ARG A 534 23.48 8.17 19.60
C ARG A 534 24.52 7.09 19.99
N TRP A 535 24.30 5.89 19.52
CA TRP A 535 25.14 4.72 19.77
C TRP A 535 25.83 4.33 18.46
N GLU A 536 26.90 5.06 18.12
CA GLU A 536 27.71 4.67 16.97
C GLU A 536 28.58 3.47 17.39
N THR A 537 28.47 2.38 16.65
CA THR A 537 29.49 1.32 16.71
C THR A 537 30.76 1.87 16.08
N PRO A 538 31.92 1.86 16.79
CA PRO A 538 33.17 2.27 16.20
C PRO A 538 33.45 1.47 14.95
N LEU A 539 34.04 2.11 13.93
CA LEU A 539 34.33 1.48 12.66
C LEU A 539 35.27 0.28 12.77
N ASP A 540 36.17 0.35 13.76
CA ASP A 540 37.12 -0.72 14.07
C ASP A 540 36.43 -2.02 14.51
N ASP A 541 35.29 -1.92 15.19
CA ASP A 541 34.48 -3.10 15.57
C ASP A 541 33.76 -3.71 14.37
N LEU A 542 33.34 -2.90 13.39
CA LEU A 542 32.72 -3.39 12.15
C LEU A 542 33.74 -4.08 11.23
N THR A 543 34.98 -3.56 11.15
CA THR A 543 36.06 -4.20 10.38
C THR A 543 36.53 -5.47 11.05
N ALA A 544 36.59 -5.51 12.38
CA ALA A 544 36.90 -6.70 13.15
C ALA A 544 35.81 -7.79 13.03
N ALA A 545 34.53 -7.39 13.03
CA ALA A 545 33.39 -8.32 12.87
C ALA A 545 33.32 -8.96 11.46
N LEU A 546 33.88 -8.30 10.43
CA LEU A 546 33.89 -8.77 9.04
C LEU A 546 35.17 -9.57 8.69
N ASP A 547 36.10 -9.72 9.60
CA ASP A 547 37.34 -10.47 9.40
C ASP A 547 38.15 -9.97 8.16
N ILE A 548 38.24 -8.62 8.03
CA ILE A 548 38.86 -7.97 6.87
C ILE A 548 40.34 -7.78 7.13
N THR A 549 41.16 -8.31 6.21
CA THR A 549 42.62 -8.13 6.30
C THR A 549 43.02 -6.73 5.84
N GLN A 550 44.18 -6.26 6.35
CA GLN A 550 44.73 -4.97 5.94
C GLN A 550 45.04 -4.92 4.45
N GLU A 551 45.39 -6.04 3.86
CA GLU A 551 45.59 -6.22 2.43
C GLU A 551 44.32 -5.96 1.61
N GLU A 552 43.19 -6.47 2.11
CA GLU A 552 41.87 -6.23 1.48
C GLU A 552 41.45 -4.77 1.57
N VAL A 553 41.81 -4.07 2.66
CA VAL A 553 41.58 -2.63 2.80
C VAL A 553 42.34 -1.83 1.74
N PHE A 554 43.65 -2.11 1.54
CA PHE A 554 44.46 -1.41 0.51
C PHE A 554 43.97 -1.69 -0.92
N PHE A 555 43.57 -2.94 -1.18
CA PHE A 555 43.02 -3.28 -2.51
C PHE A 555 41.75 -2.50 -2.82
N MET A 556 40.88 -2.35 -1.84
CA MET A 556 39.61 -1.65 -2.00
C MET A 556 39.77 -0.14 -2.05
N GLU A 557 40.70 0.41 -1.25
CA GLU A 557 41.07 1.80 -1.36
C GLU A 557 41.57 2.12 -2.78
N ALA A 558 42.45 1.25 -3.33
CA ALA A 558 42.93 1.40 -4.69
C ALA A 558 41.81 1.34 -5.72
N LYS A 559 40.96 0.31 -5.67
CA LYS A 559 39.79 0.13 -6.57
C LYS A 559 38.89 1.37 -6.52
N SER A 560 38.50 1.81 -5.33
CA SER A 560 37.66 2.98 -5.12
C SER A 560 38.28 4.25 -5.70
N THR A 561 39.56 4.48 -5.41
CA THR A 561 40.25 5.68 -5.87
C THR A 561 40.35 5.71 -7.40
N PHE A 562 40.67 4.58 -8.06
CA PHE A 562 40.70 4.47 -9.52
C PHE A 562 39.31 4.67 -10.15
N VAL A 563 38.28 4.12 -9.59
CA VAL A 563 36.90 4.34 -10.05
C VAL A 563 36.53 5.85 -9.97
N MET A 564 36.88 6.52 -8.87
CA MET A 564 36.64 7.96 -8.71
C MET A 564 37.43 8.78 -9.72
N ILE A 565 38.73 8.47 -9.96
CA ILE A 565 39.54 9.14 -10.97
C ILE A 565 38.89 8.97 -12.35
N MET A 566 38.49 7.75 -12.71
CA MET A 566 37.91 7.45 -14.03
C MET A 566 36.58 8.18 -14.26
N ARG A 567 35.78 8.37 -13.23
CA ARG A 567 34.52 9.13 -13.29
C ARG A 567 34.72 10.63 -13.48
N SER A 568 35.83 11.14 -13.01
CA SER A 568 36.20 12.58 -13.10
C SER A 568 36.95 12.93 -14.35
N LEU A 569 37.63 11.97 -15.00
CA LEU A 569 38.39 12.22 -16.23
C LEU A 569 37.45 12.36 -17.44
N PRO A 570 37.74 13.29 -18.38
CA PRO A 570 36.98 13.43 -19.61
C PRO A 570 37.01 12.14 -20.44
N SER A 571 35.86 11.69 -20.94
CA SER A 571 35.67 10.41 -21.65
C SER A 571 36.49 10.26 -22.94
N ASN A 572 37.05 11.34 -23.46
CA ASN A 572 37.79 11.40 -24.76
C ASN A 572 39.30 11.34 -24.61
N THR A 573 39.82 11.08 -23.42
CA THR A 573 41.27 10.97 -23.22
C THR A 573 41.81 9.60 -23.66
N THR A 574 43.03 9.55 -24.16
CA THR A 574 43.69 8.28 -24.54
C THR A 574 43.88 7.35 -23.35
N VAL A 575 43.86 7.90 -22.15
CA VAL A 575 44.02 7.19 -20.87
C VAL A 575 42.79 6.38 -20.48
N THR A 576 41.58 6.75 -20.94
CA THR A 576 40.33 6.07 -20.65
C THR A 576 39.99 4.93 -21.61
N ARG A 577 40.90 4.65 -22.62
CA ARG A 577 40.69 3.54 -23.56
C ARG A 577 40.93 2.18 -22.89
N ARG A 578 40.08 1.22 -23.18
CA ARG A 578 40.22 -0.16 -22.70
C ARG A 578 41.18 -0.97 -23.55
N PRO A 579 41.99 -1.91 -23.00
CA PRO A 579 42.12 -2.16 -21.57
C PRO A 579 42.81 -1.02 -20.83
N LEU A 580 42.36 -0.74 -19.60
CA LEU A 580 42.89 0.38 -18.82
C LEU A 580 44.34 0.15 -18.45
N ARG A 581 45.10 1.23 -18.46
CA ARG A 581 46.52 1.27 -17.96
C ARG A 581 46.50 2.05 -16.65
N LEU A 582 46.40 1.33 -15.49
CA LEU A 582 46.22 1.95 -14.17
C LEU A 582 47.40 2.88 -13.82
N ASP A 583 48.63 2.51 -14.19
CA ASP A 583 49.81 3.34 -14.05
C ASP A 583 49.64 4.74 -14.72
N ARG A 584 49.16 4.74 -15.97
CA ARG A 584 48.93 5.96 -16.73
C ARG A 584 47.70 6.76 -16.23
N VAL A 585 46.70 6.06 -15.73
CA VAL A 585 45.55 6.74 -15.13
C VAL A 585 45.98 7.47 -13.87
N ALA A 586 46.78 6.87 -13.00
CA ALA A 586 47.32 7.51 -11.79
C ALA A 586 48.24 8.69 -12.14
N GLU A 587 49.15 8.53 -13.12
CA GLU A 587 50.04 9.62 -13.62
C GLU A 587 49.23 10.80 -14.19
N ALA A 588 48.23 10.53 -15.00
CA ALA A 588 47.36 11.55 -15.58
C ALA A 588 46.59 12.33 -14.50
N ALA A 589 46.09 11.64 -13.49
CA ALA A 589 45.43 12.26 -12.35
C ALA A 589 46.40 13.11 -11.52
N ALA A 590 47.60 12.61 -11.26
CA ALA A 590 48.65 13.32 -10.51
C ALA A 590 49.16 14.57 -11.21
N THR A 591 49.05 14.63 -12.55
CA THR A 591 49.53 15.76 -13.39
C THR A 591 48.44 16.71 -13.81
N THR A 592 47.20 16.52 -13.33
CA THR A 592 46.05 17.38 -13.67
C THR A 592 46.24 18.80 -13.16
N LYS A 593 46.16 19.77 -14.09
CA LYS A 593 46.24 21.20 -13.74
C LYS A 593 44.89 21.69 -13.20
N ASN A 594 44.91 22.42 -12.10
CA ASN A 594 43.78 23.10 -11.47
C ASN A 594 42.84 22.22 -10.58
N ASP A 595 43.19 20.96 -10.30
CA ASP A 595 42.39 20.13 -9.38
C ASP A 595 43.33 19.46 -8.34
N SER A 596 43.45 20.09 -7.18
CA SER A 596 44.31 19.61 -6.09
C SER A 596 43.80 18.28 -5.47
N VAL A 597 42.49 17.98 -5.60
CA VAL A 597 41.90 16.73 -5.11
C VAL A 597 42.31 15.60 -6.07
N MET A 598 42.21 15.83 -7.38
CA MET A 598 42.59 14.85 -8.38
C MET A 598 44.10 14.52 -8.29
N VAL A 599 44.95 15.54 -8.10
CA VAL A 599 46.38 15.33 -7.91
C VAL A 599 46.68 14.47 -6.70
N ARG A 600 46.02 14.74 -5.54
CA ARG A 600 46.19 13.91 -4.32
C ARG A 600 45.74 12.47 -4.56
N LYS A 601 44.61 12.27 -5.22
CA LYS A 601 44.10 10.93 -5.57
C LYS A 601 45.04 10.19 -6.51
N GLY A 602 45.63 10.89 -7.52
CA GLY A 602 46.62 10.33 -8.43
C GLY A 602 47.87 9.86 -7.68
N ILE A 603 48.44 10.73 -6.81
CA ILE A 603 49.60 10.35 -5.96
C ILE A 603 49.27 9.16 -5.06
N ARG A 604 48.10 9.19 -4.37
CA ARG A 604 47.66 8.10 -3.50
C ARG A 604 47.49 6.79 -4.27
N SER A 605 46.94 6.84 -5.47
CA SER A 605 46.81 5.65 -6.35
C SER A 605 48.16 5.03 -6.71
N MET A 606 49.20 5.85 -6.96
CA MET A 606 50.57 5.33 -7.22
C MET A 606 51.17 4.66 -5.98
N GLU A 607 50.96 5.24 -4.79
CA GLU A 607 51.40 4.66 -3.52
C GLU A 607 50.71 3.31 -3.27
N LEU A 608 49.39 3.24 -3.46
CA LEU A 608 48.62 2.03 -3.30
C LEU A 608 49.03 0.93 -4.27
N LEU A 609 49.29 1.25 -5.54
CA LEU A 609 49.84 0.29 -6.52
C LEU A 609 51.18 -0.28 -6.06
N SER A 610 52.08 0.58 -5.52
CA SER A 610 53.35 0.13 -4.97
C SER A 610 53.18 -0.81 -3.78
N GLN A 611 52.33 -0.41 -2.82
CA GLN A 611 52.05 -1.22 -1.63
C GLN A 611 51.43 -2.59 -1.99
N LEU A 612 50.45 -2.60 -2.89
CA LEU A 612 49.81 -3.87 -3.34
C LEU A 612 50.79 -4.78 -4.11
N GLN A 613 51.75 -4.19 -4.82
CA GLN A 613 52.80 -4.92 -5.50
C GLN A 613 53.83 -5.52 -4.50
N GLU A 614 54.19 -4.76 -3.46
CA GLU A 614 55.07 -5.24 -2.39
C GLU A 614 54.42 -6.41 -1.60
N LEU A 615 53.10 -6.37 -1.42
CA LEU A 615 52.32 -7.43 -0.80
C LEU A 615 52.03 -8.63 -1.75
N GLY A 616 52.45 -8.55 -3.03
CA GLY A 616 52.29 -9.61 -4.01
C GLY A 616 50.83 -9.85 -4.45
N ILE A 617 49.95 -8.88 -4.24
CA ILE A 617 48.51 -8.98 -4.60
C ILE A 617 48.27 -8.63 -6.08
N VAL A 618 49.05 -7.69 -6.60
CA VAL A 618 49.01 -7.26 -8.01
C VAL A 618 50.40 -7.23 -8.58
N ASP A 619 50.54 -7.41 -9.90
CA ASP A 619 51.82 -7.42 -10.59
C ASP A 619 51.82 -6.32 -11.68
N LYS A 620 52.92 -5.61 -11.74
CA LYS A 620 53.14 -4.59 -12.78
C LYS A 620 53.35 -5.23 -14.14
N ASP A 621 53.96 -6.41 -14.23
CA ASP A 621 54.26 -7.08 -15.48
C ASP A 621 52.99 -7.55 -16.19
N ASP A 622 51.94 -7.89 -15.46
CA ASP A 622 50.60 -8.17 -16.00
C ASP A 622 49.70 -6.97 -16.16
N ASN A 623 50.26 -5.74 -15.94
CA ASN A 623 49.53 -4.49 -15.95
C ASN A 623 48.43 -4.41 -14.90
N PHE A 624 48.73 -4.91 -13.69
CA PHE A 624 47.78 -4.94 -12.54
C PHE A 624 46.45 -5.58 -12.89
N ALA A 625 46.48 -6.69 -13.62
CA ALA A 625 45.32 -7.30 -14.25
C ALA A 625 44.16 -7.51 -13.29
N LEU A 626 44.42 -8.04 -12.08
CA LEU A 626 43.36 -8.26 -11.07
C LEU A 626 42.60 -6.98 -10.69
N LEU A 627 43.31 -5.91 -10.35
CA LEU A 627 42.73 -4.64 -9.97
C LEU A 627 42.08 -3.92 -11.17
N ARG A 628 42.74 -3.97 -12.33
CA ARG A 628 42.20 -3.41 -13.57
C ARG A 628 40.86 -4.03 -13.95
N ASP A 629 40.76 -5.35 -13.93
CA ASP A 629 39.55 -6.05 -14.35
C ASP A 629 38.41 -5.76 -13.38
N GLU A 630 38.68 -5.64 -12.08
CA GLU A 630 37.66 -5.23 -11.11
C GLU A 630 37.21 -3.76 -11.25
N VAL A 631 38.15 -2.85 -11.57
CA VAL A 631 37.82 -1.44 -11.86
C VAL A 631 36.97 -1.35 -13.14
N GLU A 632 37.34 -2.10 -14.21
CA GLU A 632 36.56 -2.11 -15.45
C GLU A 632 35.14 -2.70 -15.25
N GLN A 633 34.99 -3.74 -14.46
CA GLN A 633 33.70 -4.33 -14.11
C GLN A 633 32.84 -3.33 -13.34
N GLU A 634 33.42 -2.63 -12.35
CA GLU A 634 32.73 -1.62 -11.58
C GLU A 634 32.23 -0.46 -12.44
N LEU A 635 33.08 0.01 -13.38
CA LEU A 635 32.66 1.07 -14.32
C LEU A 635 31.50 0.63 -15.23
N VAL A 636 31.46 -0.63 -15.66
CA VAL A 636 30.34 -1.20 -16.46
C VAL A 636 29.09 -1.27 -15.60
N HIS A 637 29.23 -1.71 -14.35
CA HIS A 637 28.12 -1.76 -13.40
C HIS A 637 27.52 -0.37 -13.16
N LEU A 638 28.34 0.66 -12.96
CA LEU A 638 27.88 2.04 -12.77
C LEU A 638 27.13 2.60 -13.98
N VAL A 639 27.53 2.23 -15.21
CA VAL A 639 26.79 2.61 -16.44
C VAL A 639 25.41 1.94 -16.46
N SER A 640 25.35 0.64 -16.16
CA SER A 640 24.09 -0.10 -16.08
C SER A 640 23.17 0.46 -14.99
N MET A 641 23.72 0.82 -13.82
CA MET A 641 22.97 1.50 -12.76
C MET A 641 22.40 2.83 -13.23
N LYS A 642 23.19 3.66 -13.92
CA LYS A 642 22.71 4.94 -14.47
C LYS A 642 21.51 4.75 -15.41
N GLU A 643 21.59 3.76 -16.30
CA GLU A 643 20.47 3.44 -17.21
C GLU A 643 19.22 3.00 -16.46
N LYS A 644 19.37 2.10 -15.46
CA LYS A 644 18.26 1.69 -14.59
C LYS A 644 17.61 2.86 -13.88
N VAL A 645 18.42 3.76 -13.27
CA VAL A 645 17.94 4.96 -12.56
C VAL A 645 17.16 5.88 -13.49
N ILE A 646 17.63 6.09 -14.73
CA ILE A 646 16.94 6.94 -15.71
C ILE A 646 15.58 6.34 -16.09
N VAL A 647 15.53 5.04 -16.39
CA VAL A 647 14.27 4.34 -16.75
C VAL A 647 13.28 4.38 -15.59
N GLU A 648 13.76 4.14 -14.38
CA GLU A 648 12.91 4.21 -13.18
C GLU A 648 12.39 5.63 -12.94
N THR A 649 13.23 6.65 -13.09
CA THR A 649 12.82 8.06 -12.96
C THR A 649 11.69 8.38 -13.94
N GLN A 650 11.79 7.98 -15.20
CA GLN A 650 10.74 8.21 -16.20
C GLN A 650 9.41 7.54 -15.83
N LYS A 651 9.45 6.28 -15.38
CA LYS A 651 8.25 5.56 -14.91
C LYS A 651 7.61 6.26 -13.72
N LEU A 652 8.41 6.69 -12.76
CA LEU A 652 7.92 7.35 -11.55
C LEU A 652 7.42 8.78 -11.80
N GLU A 653 7.93 9.49 -12.82
CA GLU A 653 7.37 10.79 -13.22
C GLU A 653 5.92 10.67 -13.70
N GLU A 654 5.60 9.61 -14.42
CA GLU A 654 4.22 9.34 -14.83
C GLU A 654 3.32 9.03 -13.61
N VAL A 655 3.81 8.22 -12.67
CA VAL A 655 3.12 7.92 -11.41
C VAL A 655 2.90 9.21 -10.61
N PHE A 656 3.92 10.05 -10.48
CA PHE A 656 3.82 11.33 -9.76
C PHE A 656 2.76 12.25 -10.39
N ARG A 657 2.71 12.33 -11.72
CA ARG A 657 1.69 13.12 -12.42
C ARG A 657 0.29 12.62 -12.09
N THR A 658 0.09 11.31 -12.17
CA THR A 658 -1.21 10.67 -11.86
C THR A 658 -1.65 10.94 -10.41
N ILE A 659 -0.74 10.82 -9.45
CA ILE A 659 -1.00 11.08 -8.03
C ILE A 659 -1.35 12.56 -7.81
N ARG A 660 -0.61 13.47 -8.44
CA ARG A 660 -0.87 14.92 -8.36
C ARG A 660 -2.22 15.31 -8.96
N ASP A 661 -2.58 14.74 -10.11
CA ASP A 661 -3.84 15.03 -10.78
C ASP A 661 -5.03 14.51 -9.95
N HIS A 662 -4.88 13.33 -9.33
CA HIS A 662 -5.86 12.81 -8.38
C HIS A 662 -5.99 13.70 -7.12
N ASN A 663 -4.86 14.21 -6.61
CA ASN A 663 -4.86 15.17 -5.50
C ASN A 663 -5.64 16.43 -5.86
N SER A 664 -5.39 17.00 -7.05
CA SER A 664 -6.11 18.18 -7.54
C SER A 664 -7.61 17.91 -7.68
N TRP A 665 -7.99 16.72 -8.12
CA TRP A 665 -9.39 16.32 -8.19
C TRP A 665 -10.03 16.21 -6.79
N LEU A 666 -9.35 15.61 -5.80
CA LEU A 666 -9.85 15.52 -4.42
C LEU A 666 -10.05 16.92 -3.82
N ILE A 667 -9.12 17.84 -4.04
CA ILE A 667 -9.23 19.23 -3.62
C ILE A 667 -10.45 19.89 -4.29
N GLY A 668 -10.65 19.68 -5.60
CA GLY A 668 -11.82 20.18 -6.32
C GLY A 668 -13.16 19.64 -5.76
N GLN A 669 -13.20 18.38 -5.30
CA GLN A 669 -14.37 17.83 -4.61
C GLN A 669 -14.63 18.55 -3.28
N LEU A 670 -13.58 18.80 -2.49
CA LEU A 670 -13.71 19.55 -1.23
C LEU A 670 -14.19 20.99 -1.47
N GLU A 671 -13.70 21.66 -2.53
CA GLU A 671 -14.17 22.99 -2.92
C GLU A 671 -15.65 22.99 -3.38
N THR A 672 -16.06 21.95 -4.08
CA THR A 672 -17.47 21.76 -4.45
C THR A 672 -18.35 21.65 -3.20
N TYR A 673 -17.90 20.90 -2.20
CA TYR A 673 -18.61 20.80 -0.92
C TYR A 673 -18.63 22.13 -0.16
N LYS A 674 -17.53 22.91 -0.16
CA LYS A 674 -17.49 24.27 0.41
C LYS A 674 -18.52 25.19 -0.25
N SER A 675 -18.53 25.20 -1.58
CA SER A 675 -19.46 26.03 -2.36
C SER A 675 -20.92 25.66 -2.10
N TYR A 676 -21.20 24.36 -1.99
CA TYR A 676 -22.53 23.87 -1.65
C TYR A 676 -22.98 24.36 -0.26
N LEU A 677 -22.13 24.19 0.76
CA LEU A 677 -22.42 24.63 2.13
C LEU A 677 -22.59 26.16 2.21
N HIS A 678 -21.75 26.90 1.50
CA HIS A 678 -21.89 28.38 1.42
C HIS A 678 -23.22 28.79 0.79
N ASN A 679 -23.65 28.15 -0.29
CA ASN A 679 -24.94 28.43 -0.93
C ASN A 679 -26.13 28.09 -0.04
N VAL A 680 -26.07 26.97 0.70
CA VAL A 680 -27.10 26.58 1.67
C VAL A 680 -27.18 27.58 2.81
N ARG A 681 -26.04 28.11 3.30
CA ARG A 681 -25.93 29.12 4.35
C ARG A 681 -26.52 30.46 3.89
N SER A 682 -26.15 30.92 2.70
CA SER A 682 -26.67 32.18 2.11
C SER A 682 -28.19 32.11 1.91
N GLN A 683 -28.74 30.97 1.56
CA GLN A 683 -30.18 30.77 1.43
C GLN A 683 -30.89 30.70 2.79
N SER A 684 -30.21 30.27 3.85
CA SER A 684 -30.78 30.22 5.21
C SER A 684 -30.80 31.59 5.86
N GLU A 685 -29.76 32.40 5.69
CA GLU A 685 -29.67 33.77 6.22
C GLU A 685 -30.75 34.71 5.60
N GLY A 686 -31.10 34.47 4.34
CA GLY A 686 -32.21 35.20 3.68
C GLY A 686 -33.61 34.79 4.17
N LYS A 687 -33.76 33.71 4.89
CA LYS A 687 -35.06 33.15 5.36
C LYS A 687 -35.34 33.33 6.85
N THR A 688 -34.42 33.86 7.65
CA THR A 688 -34.52 33.99 9.11
C THR A 688 -35.52 35.04 9.58
N ARG A 689 -36.27 35.68 8.68
CA ARG A 689 -37.32 36.64 9.05
C ARG A 689 -38.77 36.13 9.06
N LYS A 690 -39.00 34.82 8.83
CA LYS A 690 -40.34 34.24 9.06
C LYS A 690 -40.18 32.95 9.88
N GLN A 691 -40.65 33.02 11.15
CA GLN A 691 -40.78 31.86 12.05
C GLN A 691 -41.41 30.65 11.29
N GLN A 692 -40.60 29.67 10.93
CA GLN A 692 -41.12 28.38 10.48
C GLN A 692 -41.42 27.53 11.71
N LYS A 693 -42.70 27.17 11.90
CA LYS A 693 -43.13 26.09 12.79
C LYS A 693 -42.30 24.85 12.46
N GLN A 694 -41.56 24.31 13.45
CA GLN A 694 -40.88 23.07 13.37
C GLN A 694 -41.87 21.97 12.94
N GLN A 695 -41.66 21.42 11.74
CA GLN A 695 -42.52 20.37 11.22
C GLN A 695 -41.87 19.04 11.61
N ILE A 696 -42.43 18.34 12.61
CA ILE A 696 -42.06 17.01 13.02
C ILE A 696 -42.23 16.09 11.80
N LEU A 697 -41.15 15.38 11.41
CA LEU A 697 -41.20 14.42 10.34
C LEU A 697 -41.51 13.01 10.89
N GLY A 698 -42.48 12.32 10.30
CA GLY A 698 -42.96 11.01 10.74
C GLY A 698 -44.29 11.09 11.50
N PRO A 699 -44.69 10.08 12.25
CA PRO A 699 -44.00 8.81 12.48
C PRO A 699 -44.05 7.85 11.28
N TYR A 700 -42.92 7.22 10.97
CA TYR A 700 -42.86 6.10 10.04
C TYR A 700 -42.95 4.80 10.83
N LYS A 701 -43.92 3.97 10.53
CA LYS A 701 -44.21 2.74 11.26
C LYS A 701 -43.64 1.52 10.54
N PHE A 702 -42.89 0.70 11.27
CA PHE A 702 -42.30 -0.54 10.78
C PHE A 702 -42.66 -1.70 11.71
N THR A 703 -43.08 -2.84 11.17
CA THR A 703 -43.24 -4.04 11.96
C THR A 703 -41.90 -4.69 12.28
N HIS A 704 -41.84 -5.45 13.39
CA HIS A 704 -40.63 -6.21 13.74
C HIS A 704 -40.14 -7.08 12.56
N GLN A 705 -41.05 -7.81 11.90
CA GLN A 705 -40.74 -8.64 10.75
C GLN A 705 -40.18 -7.87 9.55
N GLN A 706 -40.64 -6.63 9.29
CA GLN A 706 -40.09 -5.81 8.22
C GLN A 706 -38.65 -5.41 8.49
N LEU A 707 -38.36 -4.97 9.71
CA LEU A 707 -36.99 -4.57 10.08
C LEU A 707 -36.04 -5.78 10.14
N GLU A 708 -36.52 -6.95 10.55
CA GLU A 708 -35.79 -8.20 10.54
C GLU A 708 -35.47 -8.65 9.09
N LYS A 709 -36.46 -8.61 8.20
CA LYS A 709 -36.32 -8.93 6.78
C LYS A 709 -35.36 -7.95 6.05
N GLU A 710 -35.40 -6.67 6.37
CA GLU A 710 -34.50 -5.65 5.85
C GLU A 710 -33.09 -5.74 6.51
N GLY A 711 -32.95 -6.60 7.53
CA GLY A 711 -31.71 -6.83 8.29
C GLY A 711 -31.32 -5.64 9.18
N VAL A 712 -32.28 -4.74 9.46
CA VAL A 712 -32.06 -3.61 10.39
C VAL A 712 -31.98 -4.14 11.82
N ILE A 713 -32.76 -5.19 12.14
CA ILE A 713 -32.63 -5.95 13.38
C ILE A 713 -31.58 -7.04 13.15
N SER A 714 -30.43 -6.96 13.83
CA SER A 714 -29.36 -7.95 13.80
C SER A 714 -29.65 -9.12 14.74
N LYS A 715 -30.21 -8.83 15.95
CA LYS A 715 -30.61 -9.83 16.94
C LYS A 715 -31.89 -9.37 17.65
N SER A 716 -32.74 -10.32 18.05
CA SER A 716 -33.96 -10.06 18.79
C SER A 716 -34.13 -11.02 19.94
N ASN A 717 -34.23 -10.49 21.15
CA ASN A 717 -34.55 -11.22 22.37
C ASN A 717 -36.08 -11.39 22.58
N VAL A 718 -36.89 -10.89 21.62
CA VAL A 718 -38.36 -11.00 21.68
C VAL A 718 -38.80 -12.40 21.26
N PRO A 719 -39.59 -13.11 22.04
CA PRO A 719 -40.16 -14.40 21.68
C PRO A 719 -40.95 -14.33 20.35
N GLU A 720 -40.80 -15.34 19.50
CA GLU A 720 -41.38 -15.35 18.15
C GLU A 720 -42.89 -15.12 18.12
N ASN A 721 -43.62 -15.68 19.06
CA ASN A 721 -45.06 -15.53 19.20
C ASN A 721 -45.51 -14.09 19.52
N ARG A 722 -44.59 -13.20 19.95
CA ARG A 722 -44.88 -11.81 20.29
C ARG A 722 -44.40 -10.84 19.21
N ARG A 723 -43.50 -11.25 18.30
CA ARG A 723 -42.92 -10.39 17.26
C ARG A 723 -43.98 -9.78 16.32
N ALA A 724 -45.03 -10.53 15.99
CA ALA A 724 -46.13 -10.06 15.13
C ALA A 724 -46.92 -8.87 15.71
N ASN A 725 -46.86 -8.68 17.03
CA ASN A 725 -47.57 -7.59 17.71
C ASN A 725 -46.69 -6.38 18.04
N ILE A 726 -45.40 -6.41 17.67
CA ILE A 726 -44.46 -5.33 17.93
C ILE A 726 -44.26 -4.51 16.66
N PHE A 727 -44.25 -3.20 16.84
CA PHE A 727 -43.90 -2.27 15.80
C PHE A 727 -43.05 -1.09 16.33
N PHE A 728 -42.27 -0.52 15.47
CA PHE A 728 -41.39 0.61 15.75
C PHE A 728 -41.88 1.84 15.03
N ASN A 729 -41.92 2.96 15.71
CA ASN A 729 -42.16 4.27 15.10
C ASN A 729 -40.85 5.05 15.07
N PHE A 730 -40.53 5.56 13.92
CA PHE A 730 -39.39 6.43 13.72
C PHE A 730 -39.89 7.85 13.47
N THR A 731 -39.48 8.78 14.31
CA THR A 731 -39.84 10.22 14.20
C THR A 731 -38.59 11.06 14.21
N SER A 732 -38.63 12.21 13.57
CA SER A 732 -37.58 13.23 13.68
C SER A 732 -38.17 14.52 14.19
N PRO A 733 -38.09 14.76 15.50
CA PRO A 733 -38.62 15.99 16.11
C PRO A 733 -37.81 17.21 15.73
N MET A 734 -36.50 17.07 15.59
CA MET A 734 -35.56 18.08 15.13
C MET A 734 -34.64 17.48 14.08
N ALA A 735 -34.04 18.36 13.25
CA ALA A 735 -33.03 17.95 12.31
C ALA A 735 -31.83 17.29 13.06
N GLY A 736 -31.37 16.11 12.59
CA GLY A 736 -30.29 15.37 13.22
C GLY A 736 -30.64 14.55 14.45
N THR A 737 -31.87 14.64 14.95
CA THR A 737 -32.35 13.82 16.09
C THR A 737 -33.50 12.93 15.63
N PHE A 738 -33.36 11.65 15.89
CA PHE A 738 -34.39 10.65 15.60
C PHE A 738 -34.84 10.01 16.89
N VAL A 739 -36.13 9.76 16.99
CA VAL A 739 -36.72 9.05 18.13
C VAL A 739 -37.27 7.73 17.61
N ILE A 740 -36.78 6.65 18.14
CA ILE A 740 -37.25 5.29 17.85
C ILE A 740 -38.09 4.88 19.05
N SER A 741 -39.36 4.67 18.83
CA SER A 741 -40.24 4.17 19.89
C SER A 741 -40.79 2.80 19.56
N LEU A 742 -40.69 1.86 20.53
CA LEU A 742 -41.18 0.50 20.43
C LEU A 742 -42.59 0.43 21.02
N HIS A 743 -43.53 -0.10 20.25
CA HIS A 743 -44.90 -0.21 20.60
C HIS A 743 -45.40 -1.67 20.51
N TYR A 744 -46.38 -1.99 21.36
CA TYR A 744 -47.10 -3.24 21.30
C TYR A 744 -48.56 -2.99 20.88
N LYS A 745 -49.04 -3.80 19.94
CA LYS A 745 -50.40 -3.68 19.40
C LYS A 745 -51.44 -3.79 20.52
N GLY A 746 -52.27 -2.77 20.65
CA GLY A 746 -53.31 -2.68 21.72
C GLY A 746 -52.89 -1.89 22.97
N ARG A 747 -51.65 -1.33 23.01
CA ARG A 747 -51.24 -0.40 24.06
C ARG A 747 -51.03 1.00 23.47
N ASN A 748 -51.56 2.05 24.15
CA ASN A 748 -51.41 3.45 23.65
C ASN A 748 -50.10 4.10 24.05
N ARG A 749 -49.34 3.54 25.01
CA ARG A 749 -48.01 4.05 25.38
C ARG A 749 -46.89 3.20 24.77
N GLY A 750 -45.83 3.83 24.28
CA GLY A 750 -44.60 3.18 23.90
C GLY A 750 -44.01 2.39 25.06
N LEU A 751 -43.41 1.25 24.75
CA LEU A 751 -42.74 0.41 25.74
C LEU A 751 -41.29 0.91 25.98
N LEU A 752 -40.66 1.43 24.95
CA LEU A 752 -39.32 1.99 24.99
C LEU A 752 -39.28 3.17 24.03
N GLU A 753 -38.55 4.18 24.38
CA GLU A 753 -38.25 5.32 23.52
C GLU A 753 -36.75 5.61 23.60
N LEU A 754 -36.12 5.67 22.46
CA LEU A 754 -34.70 5.94 22.33
C LEU A 754 -34.47 7.15 21.46
N ASP A 755 -33.79 8.15 22.00
CA ASP A 755 -33.33 9.31 21.28
C ASP A 755 -31.97 8.98 20.65
N LEU A 756 -31.89 9.07 19.34
CA LEU A 756 -30.68 8.86 18.56
C LEU A 756 -30.27 10.16 17.89
N LYS A 757 -29.08 10.61 18.21
CA LYS A 757 -28.45 11.67 17.43
C LYS A 757 -27.72 11.07 16.23
N LEU A 758 -27.77 11.75 15.11
CA LEU A 758 -27.12 11.33 13.91
C LEU A 758 -25.59 11.22 14.11
N ASP A 759 -25.05 12.14 14.90
CA ASP A 759 -23.60 12.16 15.20
C ASP A 759 -23.18 10.91 15.97
N ASP A 760 -23.96 10.46 16.94
CA ASP A 760 -23.69 9.24 17.69
C ASP A 760 -23.68 8.00 16.77
N LEU A 761 -24.63 7.93 15.81
CA LEU A 761 -24.68 6.85 14.82
C LEU A 761 -23.50 6.88 13.86
N LEU A 762 -23.06 8.08 13.45
CA LEU A 762 -21.90 8.24 12.56
C LEU A 762 -20.59 7.95 13.29
N GLU A 763 -20.51 8.28 14.58
CA GLU A 763 -19.38 7.96 15.43
C GLU A 763 -19.28 6.44 15.65
N MET A 764 -20.40 5.76 15.96
CA MET A 764 -20.48 4.30 16.02
C MET A 764 -20.04 3.66 14.71
N GLN A 765 -20.49 4.17 13.56
CA GLN A 765 -20.07 3.67 12.25
C GLN A 765 -18.58 3.89 11.99
N LYS A 766 -18.03 5.01 12.43
CA LYS A 766 -16.60 5.33 12.32
C LYS A 766 -15.74 4.40 13.19
N ASP A 767 -16.24 4.07 14.38
CA ASP A 767 -15.57 3.19 15.33
C ASP A 767 -15.79 1.70 15.02
N ASN A 768 -16.44 1.37 13.87
CA ASN A 768 -16.85 0.01 13.48
C ASN A 768 -17.70 -0.71 14.52
N GLN A 769 -18.45 0.03 15.32
CA GLN A 769 -19.47 -0.54 16.17
C GLN A 769 -20.66 -0.93 15.30
N GLU A 770 -20.85 -2.24 15.07
CA GLU A 770 -21.86 -2.76 14.14
C GLU A 770 -23.27 -2.76 14.75
N ASP A 771 -23.38 -2.94 16.06
CA ASP A 771 -24.64 -3.14 16.75
C ASP A 771 -25.01 -1.98 17.70
N LEU A 772 -26.26 -1.52 17.59
CA LEU A 772 -26.92 -0.60 18.52
C LEU A 772 -27.89 -1.41 19.39
N ASP A 773 -27.60 -1.52 20.70
CA ASP A 773 -28.41 -2.30 21.65
C ASP A 773 -29.59 -1.47 22.19
N LEU A 774 -30.81 -2.04 22.07
CA LEU A 774 -32.08 -1.48 22.52
C LEU A 774 -32.77 -2.37 23.55
N GLU A 775 -32.04 -3.01 24.44
CA GLU A 775 -32.51 -3.95 25.46
C GLU A 775 -33.24 -5.21 24.90
N TYR A 776 -34.23 -5.02 24.04
CA TYR A 776 -35.06 -6.10 23.46
C TYR A 776 -34.63 -6.52 22.07
N VAL A 777 -33.94 -5.62 21.31
CA VAL A 777 -33.47 -5.84 19.94
C VAL A 777 -32.16 -5.14 19.74
N GLN A 778 -31.29 -5.73 18.92
CA GLN A 778 -30.06 -5.10 18.46
C GLN A 778 -30.26 -4.67 17.00
N PHE A 779 -29.90 -3.45 16.69
CA PHE A 779 -29.98 -2.88 15.35
C PHE A 779 -28.58 -2.80 14.72
N ASP A 780 -28.50 -3.13 13.44
CA ASP A 780 -27.32 -2.87 12.62
C ASP A 780 -27.23 -1.36 12.32
N VAL A 781 -26.17 -0.71 12.81
CA VAL A 781 -25.95 0.75 12.72
C VAL A 781 -25.99 1.22 11.27
N SER A 782 -25.31 0.50 10.36
CA SER A 782 -25.24 0.86 8.94
C SER A 782 -26.59 0.77 8.25
N LYS A 783 -27.41 -0.21 8.61
CA LYS A 783 -28.74 -0.38 8.04
C LYS A 783 -29.78 0.54 8.65
N VAL A 784 -29.62 0.90 9.92
CA VAL A 784 -30.41 1.98 10.52
C VAL A 784 -30.16 3.30 9.77
N LEU A 785 -28.90 3.65 9.52
CA LEU A 785 -28.56 4.85 8.74
C LEU A 785 -29.17 4.81 7.33
N LEU A 786 -29.12 3.66 6.65
CA LEU A 786 -29.75 3.49 5.33
C LEU A 786 -31.26 3.64 5.39
N LEU A 787 -31.91 3.09 6.43
CA LEU A 787 -33.37 3.20 6.63
C LEU A 787 -33.78 4.64 6.90
N LEU A 788 -33.05 5.34 7.79
CA LEU A 788 -33.28 6.75 8.07
C LEU A 788 -33.13 7.60 6.80
N ASN A 789 -32.07 7.36 6.02
CA ASN A 789 -31.85 8.02 4.74
C ASN A 789 -33.00 7.77 3.76
N LYS A 790 -33.42 6.52 3.61
CA LYS A 790 -34.50 6.12 2.69
C LYS A 790 -35.85 6.74 3.03
N ARG A 791 -36.17 6.97 4.31
CA ARG A 791 -37.48 7.41 4.77
C ARG A 791 -37.60 8.89 5.07
N PHE A 792 -36.52 9.48 5.58
CA PHE A 792 -36.51 10.91 5.89
C PHE A 792 -35.96 11.76 4.75
N ALA A 793 -35.36 11.15 3.70
CA ALA A 793 -35.06 11.85 2.46
C ALA A 793 -36.35 12.31 1.76
N ARG A 794 -36.41 13.60 1.40
CA ARG A 794 -37.47 14.07 0.52
C ARG A 794 -37.30 13.44 -0.86
N LYS A 795 -38.31 12.72 -1.35
CA LYS A 795 -38.43 12.44 -2.79
C LYS A 795 -38.42 13.79 -3.49
N ARG A 796 -37.37 14.07 -4.30
CA ARG A 796 -37.44 15.17 -5.24
C ARG A 796 -38.54 14.82 -6.23
N GLY A 797 -39.69 15.48 -6.10
CA GLY A 797 -40.56 15.72 -7.23
C GLY A 797 -39.83 16.70 -8.13
N TRP A 798 -39.82 16.42 -9.39
CA TRP A 798 -39.34 17.26 -10.47
C TRP A 798 -39.77 18.69 -10.33
#